data_6c0f805c7b77742b2c87b975a53a4e33
#
_entry.id   6c0f805c7b77742b2c87b975a53a4e33
#
_cell.length_a   1.000
_cell.length_b   1.000
_cell.length_c   1.000
_cell.angle_alpha   90.00
_cell.angle_beta   90.00
_cell.angle_gamma   90.00
#
_symmetry.space_group_name_H-M   'P 1'
#
loop_
_entity.id
_entity.type
_entity.pdbx_description
1 polymer ?
#
loop_
_entity_poly.entity_id
_entity_poly.type
_entity_poly.pdbx_seq_one_letter_code
_entity_poly.pdbx_strand_id
1 'polypeptide(L)'
;MAGARQRHAARCFATARHHRARAHRQLRHLVLTQGAAMPVQVSYPGVYIDEFAPGAPIQGVGTNTAAFIGVAREGPISVPTKVTSWEQFLAAFGKLPATGTYLWYAVRGFFQNGGQVCYIVRASTGSYQTMALNDRSAAARQLVLLQARQPGALGATATVADSPLLIAVQIYRPTGKLKSAANVSDMAVTLAADGPVLDDQVANRFKPGDVVSFSTGTDRRIVSSVSGSIVRFTLPLSTGLAKDDTMRLANTAAGAATIRLRPAAPGPLAPGQLMRGTILEVDQGANKDTQIVDAVSTEVLTEGPQGGLGAYTYRVTFRSGLGIQLDMDPGGAAATATSREIALTLTLGAVNVVYDHLSMDPAHPHFLVDVINNDSAGLFNASLVEPPPPNSVANAIPVIGAAVAVKPGTPEDLTLLAASHFTSAIDTLRPVKDVNFIAIPDRPATANQMITVQQALITHCELQADRFAVLDSDPGVALFGGSSLESQRRGLDSARGYAALYGPWLRVVPSNDGPPIQAPPSGHVCGIFARSDALRGVHKAPANEIVNGALGVAQRISLIEQGQLNLQGINIVQVFQDGGRPVLWGARTTATDTNWQYVNIRRLFLYLEKSIQEGIRWAVFEPNNLALWQKLKRTLTDFLTREWRDGALFGAKATDAFYVRIDEVLNPFSEQQLGRLHIEIGVRPSYPAEFIIVRIGIWDGGSDVSES
;
A
#
# COMPACT_ATOMS: atom_id res chain seq x y z
N MET A 1 1.40 55.27 18.51
CA MET A 1 1.71 54.72 17.18
C MET A 1 1.65 53.17 17.17
N ALA A 2 0.60 52.57 17.72
CA ALA A 2 0.45 51.10 17.76
C ALA A 2 -0.91 50.62 17.19
N GLY A 3 -1.64 51.49 16.49
CA GLY A 3 -2.99 51.17 15.99
C GLY A 3 -3.15 50.97 14.48
N ALA A 4 -2.06 51.14 13.70
CA ALA A 4 -2.16 51.15 12.23
C ALA A 4 -1.63 49.86 11.55
N ARG A 5 -0.99 48.96 12.26
CA ARG A 5 -0.44 47.74 11.68
C ARG A 5 -1.34 46.48 11.71
N GLN A 6 -2.42 46.52 12.51
CA GLN A 6 -3.35 45.39 12.59
C GLN A 6 -4.50 45.41 11.57
N ARG A 7 -4.73 46.51 10.88
CA ARG A 7 -5.80 46.58 9.85
C ARG A 7 -5.38 46.18 8.45
N HIS A 8 -4.08 46.02 8.18
CA HIS A 8 -3.59 45.61 6.85
C HIS A 8 -3.48 44.08 6.71
N ALA A 9 -3.30 43.34 7.81
CA ALA A 9 -3.26 41.89 7.79
C ALA A 9 -4.62 41.22 7.57
N ALA A 10 -5.72 41.87 8.01
CA ALA A 10 -7.07 41.31 7.84
C ALA A 10 -7.64 41.42 6.41
N ARG A 11 -7.14 42.37 5.61
CA ARG A 11 -7.58 42.51 4.20
C ARG A 11 -6.88 41.58 3.21
N CYS A 12 -5.68 41.10 3.50
CA CYS A 12 -4.98 40.13 2.65
C CYS A 12 -5.50 38.71 2.81
N PHE A 13 -6.11 38.35 3.94
CA PHE A 13 -6.67 37.01 4.14
C PHE A 13 -8.06 36.80 3.52
N ALA A 14 -8.83 37.86 3.31
CA ALA A 14 -10.16 37.76 2.69
C ALA A 14 -10.09 37.58 1.16
N THR A 15 -9.08 38.17 0.50
CA THR A 15 -8.90 38.05 -0.95
C THR A 15 -8.32 36.70 -1.36
N ALA A 16 -7.52 36.05 -0.51
CA ALA A 16 -6.95 34.73 -0.79
C ALA A 16 -7.99 33.59 -0.72
N ARG A 17 -9.07 33.74 0.05
CA ARG A 17 -10.13 32.73 0.11
C ARG A 17 -11.09 32.78 -1.09
N HIS A 18 -11.32 33.94 -1.69
CA HIS A 18 -12.17 34.04 -2.89
C HIS A 18 -11.46 33.53 -4.18
N HIS A 19 -10.15 33.63 -4.28
CA HIS A 19 -9.43 33.11 -5.43
C HIS A 19 -9.27 31.57 -5.39
N ARG A 20 -9.17 30.95 -4.20
CA ARG A 20 -9.15 29.46 -4.11
C ARG A 20 -10.50 28.82 -4.41
N ALA A 21 -11.61 29.44 -4.07
CA ALA A 21 -12.95 28.92 -4.38
C ALA A 21 -13.30 29.01 -5.87
N ARG A 22 -12.73 29.96 -6.63
CA ARG A 22 -12.91 30.05 -8.09
C ARG A 22 -12.01 29.05 -8.84
N ALA A 23 -10.80 28.81 -8.38
CA ALA A 23 -9.91 27.82 -8.99
C ALA A 23 -10.42 26.37 -8.82
N HIS A 24 -11.03 26.04 -7.69
CA HIS A 24 -11.62 24.70 -7.49
C HIS A 24 -12.95 24.47 -8.26
N ARG A 25 -13.67 25.51 -8.64
CA ARG A 25 -14.86 25.36 -9.51
C ARG A 25 -14.50 25.21 -10.99
N GLN A 26 -13.41 25.80 -11.44
CA GLN A 26 -12.93 25.60 -12.83
C GLN A 26 -12.26 24.25 -13.03
N LEU A 27 -11.59 23.68 -12.00
CA LEU A 27 -10.98 22.35 -12.11
C LEU A 27 -11.97 21.18 -12.05
N ARG A 28 -13.18 21.37 -11.51
CA ARG A 28 -14.22 20.32 -11.55
C ARG A 28 -14.97 20.22 -12.88
N HIS A 29 -14.88 21.24 -13.75
CA HIS A 29 -15.46 21.18 -15.10
C HIS A 29 -14.48 20.69 -16.18
N LEU A 30 -13.21 20.48 -15.85
CA LEU A 30 -12.20 20.00 -16.82
C LEU A 30 -11.93 18.49 -16.76
N VAL A 31 -12.60 17.70 -15.91
CA VAL A 31 -12.36 16.27 -15.76
C VAL A 31 -13.45 15.40 -16.41
N LEU A 32 -14.44 15.98 -17.07
CA LEU A 32 -15.54 15.21 -17.68
C LEU A 32 -15.85 15.60 -19.13
N THR A 33 -14.80 15.76 -19.96
CA THR A 33 -14.99 15.66 -21.43
C THR A 33 -13.70 15.11 -22.05
N GLN A 34 -13.47 13.81 -21.95
CA GLN A 34 -12.81 13.12 -23.05
C GLN A 34 -13.86 13.04 -24.16
N GLY A 35 -14.03 14.16 -24.86
CA GLY A 35 -14.85 14.26 -26.03
C GLY A 35 -14.22 13.48 -27.18
N ALA A 36 -15.00 12.61 -27.79
CA ALA A 36 -14.74 12.13 -29.13
C ALA A 36 -14.41 13.33 -30.02
N ALA A 37 -13.29 13.26 -30.75
CA ALA A 37 -12.92 14.27 -31.73
C ALA A 37 -14.11 14.45 -32.70
N MET A 38 -14.74 15.62 -32.67
CA MET A 38 -15.74 15.94 -33.69
C MET A 38 -15.03 16.03 -35.04
N PRO A 39 -15.51 15.31 -36.06
CA PRO A 39 -14.90 15.42 -37.39
C PRO A 39 -15.02 16.86 -37.86
N VAL A 40 -13.90 17.44 -38.31
CA VAL A 40 -13.86 18.78 -38.91
C VAL A 40 -14.86 18.81 -40.07
N GLN A 41 -15.93 19.60 -39.99
CA GLN A 41 -16.85 19.80 -41.10
C GLN A 41 -16.16 20.60 -42.21
N VAL A 42 -15.71 19.90 -43.24
CA VAL A 42 -15.07 20.46 -44.43
C VAL A 42 -16.15 21.03 -45.34
N SER A 43 -16.23 22.33 -45.49
CA SER A 43 -17.22 23.02 -46.28
C SER A 43 -16.71 23.73 -47.57
N TYR A 44 -15.38 23.84 -47.73
CA TYR A 44 -14.76 24.45 -48.91
C TYR A 44 -13.36 23.86 -49.19
N PRO A 45 -12.85 23.91 -50.42
CA PRO A 45 -11.50 23.45 -50.74
C PRO A 45 -10.44 24.27 -49.99
N GLY A 46 -9.64 23.62 -49.14
CA GLY A 46 -8.60 24.27 -48.35
C GLY A 46 -7.70 23.27 -47.62
N VAL A 47 -6.63 23.75 -47.01
CA VAL A 47 -5.78 22.95 -46.13
C VAL A 47 -6.41 22.98 -44.74
N TYR A 48 -6.81 21.83 -44.21
CA TYR A 48 -7.33 21.66 -42.88
C TYR A 48 -6.24 21.04 -42.01
N ILE A 49 -5.92 21.70 -40.92
CA ILE A 49 -4.99 21.18 -39.92
C ILE A 49 -5.82 20.51 -38.82
N ASP A 50 -5.74 19.21 -38.74
CA ASP A 50 -6.30 18.44 -37.64
C ASP A 50 -5.20 18.21 -36.60
N GLU A 51 -5.30 18.89 -35.46
CA GLU A 51 -4.39 18.69 -34.35
C GLU A 51 -4.82 17.48 -33.54
N PHE A 52 -4.15 16.40 -33.79
CA PHE A 52 -4.30 15.11 -33.10
C PHE A 52 -3.40 15.07 -31.89
N ALA A 53 -3.94 14.93 -30.72
CA ALA A 53 -3.15 14.72 -29.50
C ALA A 53 -2.28 13.46 -29.65
N PRO A 54 -0.94 13.58 -29.66
CA PRO A 54 -0.08 12.40 -29.68
C PRO A 54 -0.40 11.54 -28.45
N GLY A 55 -0.31 10.22 -28.57
CA GLY A 55 -0.36 9.31 -27.41
C GLY A 55 0.67 9.78 -26.38
N ALA A 56 0.37 9.60 -25.10
CA ALA A 56 1.29 10.00 -24.03
C ALA A 56 2.70 9.47 -24.34
N PRO A 57 3.75 10.30 -24.25
CA PRO A 57 5.12 9.87 -24.53
C PRO A 57 5.54 8.77 -23.55
N ILE A 58 6.25 7.74 -24.02
CA ILE A 58 6.84 6.74 -23.16
C ILE A 58 7.79 7.43 -22.19
N GLN A 59 7.55 7.28 -20.90
CA GLN A 59 8.48 7.71 -19.85
C GLN A 59 9.38 6.54 -19.50
N GLY A 60 10.68 6.79 -19.33
CA GLY A 60 11.61 5.80 -18.84
C GLY A 60 11.26 5.38 -17.43
N VAL A 61 11.26 4.07 -17.16
CA VAL A 61 11.06 3.54 -15.80
C VAL A 61 12.26 3.84 -14.91
N GLY A 62 12.05 3.84 -13.57
CA GLY A 62 13.17 3.97 -12.63
C GLY A 62 14.12 2.78 -12.74
N THR A 63 15.43 3.03 -12.58
CA THR A 63 16.49 2.01 -12.71
C THR A 63 17.29 1.78 -11.43
N ASN A 64 16.96 2.45 -10.32
CA ASN A 64 17.81 2.61 -9.15
C ASN A 64 17.23 2.01 -7.85
N THR A 65 16.18 1.21 -7.95
CA THR A 65 15.59 0.52 -6.79
C THR A 65 16.25 -0.83 -6.55
N ALA A 66 16.84 -1.01 -5.36
CA ALA A 66 17.45 -2.27 -4.92
C ALA A 66 16.42 -3.18 -4.21
N ALA A 67 16.72 -4.47 -4.12
CA ALA A 67 16.16 -5.35 -3.11
C ALA A 67 17.28 -6.10 -2.40
N PHE A 68 17.22 -6.17 -1.08
CA PHE A 68 18.16 -6.89 -0.25
C PHE A 68 17.45 -8.00 0.51
N ILE A 69 17.95 -9.21 0.39
CA ILE A 69 17.44 -10.37 1.13
C ILE A 69 18.51 -10.79 2.13
N GLY A 70 18.14 -10.90 3.38
CA GLY A 70 19.09 -11.28 4.41
C GLY A 70 18.49 -11.32 5.81
N VAL A 71 19.34 -11.49 6.80
CA VAL A 71 18.96 -11.60 8.20
C VAL A 71 19.00 -10.23 8.87
N ALA A 72 17.93 -9.88 9.53
CA ALA A 72 17.83 -8.69 10.36
C ALA A 72 17.43 -9.05 11.79
N ARG A 73 17.79 -8.21 12.74
CA ARG A 73 17.49 -8.44 14.15
C ARG A 73 15.99 -8.36 14.44
N GLU A 74 15.30 -7.49 13.72
CA GLU A 74 13.89 -7.18 13.88
C GLU A 74 13.22 -7.12 12.52
N GLY A 75 11.93 -6.85 12.50
CA GLY A 75 11.17 -6.62 11.27
C GLY A 75 10.45 -7.85 10.72
N PRO A 76 9.56 -7.64 9.76
CA PRO A 76 8.69 -8.69 9.23
C PRO A 76 9.48 -9.76 8.47
N ILE A 77 9.20 -11.04 8.75
CA ILE A 77 9.83 -12.17 8.08
C ILE A 77 9.17 -12.40 6.72
N SER A 78 9.99 -12.55 5.67
CA SER A 78 9.54 -12.86 4.32
C SER A 78 8.49 -11.89 3.73
N VAL A 79 8.49 -10.64 4.17
CA VAL A 79 7.62 -9.58 3.66
C VAL A 79 8.47 -8.47 3.03
N PRO A 80 8.36 -8.24 1.71
CA PRO A 80 9.07 -7.15 1.05
C PRO A 80 8.67 -5.78 1.64
N THR A 81 9.57 -5.18 2.39
CA THR A 81 9.34 -3.90 3.07
C THR A 81 10.12 -2.79 2.37
N LYS A 82 9.41 -1.78 1.86
CA LYS A 82 10.02 -0.64 1.18
C LYS A 82 10.65 0.32 2.18
N VAL A 83 11.90 0.70 1.94
CA VAL A 83 12.69 1.61 2.76
C VAL A 83 13.28 2.69 1.86
N THR A 84 13.14 3.96 2.27
CA THR A 84 13.57 5.13 1.51
C THR A 84 14.66 5.94 2.21
N SER A 85 15.06 5.54 3.41
CA SER A 85 16.18 6.13 4.13
C SER A 85 16.85 5.13 5.08
N TRP A 86 18.07 5.43 5.49
CA TRP A 86 18.79 4.66 6.48
C TRP A 86 18.06 4.61 7.83
N GLU A 87 17.46 5.72 8.25
CA GLU A 87 16.71 5.85 9.50
C GLU A 87 15.46 4.95 9.50
N GLN A 88 14.75 4.87 8.38
CA GLN A 88 13.61 3.95 8.21
C GLN A 88 14.05 2.49 8.32
N PHE A 89 15.22 2.15 7.74
CA PHE A 89 15.78 0.81 7.90
C PHE A 89 16.07 0.49 9.37
N LEU A 90 16.73 1.39 10.09
CA LEU A 90 17.02 1.19 11.51
C LEU A 90 15.76 1.05 12.36
N ALA A 91 14.71 1.81 12.04
CA ALA A 91 13.43 1.75 12.75
C ALA A 91 12.69 0.43 12.50
N ALA A 92 12.78 -0.12 11.29
CA ALA A 92 12.03 -1.32 10.89
C ALA A 92 12.77 -2.64 11.17
N PHE A 93 14.12 -2.64 11.06
CA PHE A 93 14.93 -3.86 11.08
C PHE A 93 15.98 -3.91 12.20
N GLY A 94 16.00 -2.88 13.06
CA GLY A 94 16.86 -2.81 14.22
C GLY A 94 18.09 -1.92 14.02
N LYS A 95 18.50 -1.28 15.13
CA LYS A 95 19.62 -0.32 15.15
C LYS A 95 21.00 -0.99 15.04
N LEU A 96 21.09 -2.28 15.31
CA LEU A 96 22.32 -3.06 15.32
C LEU A 96 22.17 -4.29 14.42
N PRO A 97 23.26 -4.77 13.79
CA PRO A 97 23.23 -6.01 13.01
C PRO A 97 22.94 -7.22 13.89
N ALA A 98 22.37 -8.26 13.33
CA ALA A 98 22.39 -9.58 13.94
C ALA A 98 23.83 -10.11 13.89
N THR A 99 24.23 -10.88 14.89
CA THR A 99 25.60 -11.36 15.00
C THR A 99 25.95 -12.30 13.83
N GLY A 100 27.05 -12.03 13.15
CA GLY A 100 27.52 -12.85 12.03
C GLY A 100 26.76 -12.65 10.71
N THR A 101 25.96 -11.57 10.59
CA THR A 101 25.17 -11.24 9.38
C THR A 101 25.60 -9.92 8.76
N TYR A 102 25.25 -9.72 7.48
CA TYR A 102 25.79 -8.63 6.67
C TYR A 102 24.73 -7.73 6.04
N LEU A 103 23.43 -8.08 6.10
CA LEU A 103 22.35 -7.28 5.56
C LEU A 103 22.43 -5.82 6.03
N TRP A 104 22.64 -5.60 7.34
CA TRP A 104 22.73 -4.26 7.93
C TRP A 104 23.84 -3.42 7.28
N TYR A 105 25.03 -4.04 7.08
CA TYR A 105 26.18 -3.39 6.45
C TYR A 105 25.96 -3.13 4.96
N ALA A 106 25.30 -4.05 4.26
CA ALA A 106 24.98 -3.91 2.85
C ALA A 106 24.01 -2.76 2.62
N VAL A 107 22.94 -2.65 3.42
CA VAL A 107 21.97 -1.55 3.32
C VAL A 107 22.61 -0.21 3.68
N ARG A 108 23.47 -0.16 4.72
CA ARG A 108 24.28 1.04 5.03
C ARG A 108 25.15 1.44 3.85
N GLY A 109 25.87 0.48 3.26
CA GLY A 109 26.71 0.70 2.07
C GLY A 109 25.93 1.20 0.88
N PHE A 110 24.71 0.70 0.67
CA PHE A 110 23.80 1.17 -0.36
C PHE A 110 23.49 2.66 -0.23
N PHE A 111 23.01 3.11 0.92
CA PHE A 111 22.70 4.52 1.16
C PHE A 111 23.96 5.41 1.12
N GLN A 112 25.10 4.96 1.64
CA GLN A 112 26.37 5.70 1.56
C GLN A 112 26.90 5.89 0.13
N ASN A 113 26.51 5.04 -0.80
CA ASN A 113 26.92 5.11 -2.21
C ASN A 113 25.87 5.72 -3.14
N GLY A 114 24.82 6.32 -2.61
CA GLY A 114 23.84 7.07 -3.42
C GLY A 114 22.55 6.33 -3.69
N GLY A 115 22.33 5.18 -3.08
CA GLY A 115 21.04 4.50 -3.06
C GLY A 115 19.97 5.32 -2.36
N GLN A 116 18.75 5.30 -2.86
CA GLN A 116 17.63 6.08 -2.33
C GLN A 116 16.44 5.23 -1.91
N VAL A 117 16.16 4.16 -2.65
CA VAL A 117 15.01 3.29 -2.41
C VAL A 117 15.45 1.84 -2.46
N CYS A 118 15.09 1.08 -1.45
CA CYS A 118 15.28 -0.37 -1.47
C CYS A 118 14.12 -1.11 -0.81
N TYR A 119 13.95 -2.36 -1.20
CA TYR A 119 13.11 -3.34 -0.51
C TYR A 119 14.00 -4.24 0.34
N ILE A 120 13.55 -4.50 1.56
CA ILE A 120 14.22 -5.43 2.47
C ILE A 120 13.30 -6.64 2.64
N VAL A 121 13.86 -7.83 2.48
CA VAL A 121 13.17 -9.10 2.77
C VAL A 121 14.00 -9.84 3.83
N ARG A 122 13.44 -9.95 5.02
CA ARG A 122 14.08 -10.67 6.11
C ARG A 122 13.96 -12.17 5.90
N ALA A 123 15.06 -12.86 5.69
CA ALA A 123 15.15 -14.30 5.77
C ALA A 123 15.33 -14.71 7.24
N SER A 124 14.60 -15.70 7.71
CA SER A 124 14.64 -16.15 9.11
C SER A 124 14.32 -17.65 9.20
N THR A 125 14.91 -18.31 10.17
CA THR A 125 14.55 -19.68 10.57
C THR A 125 13.41 -19.71 11.57
N GLY A 126 13.13 -18.55 12.18
CA GLY A 126 12.05 -18.37 13.15
C GLY A 126 10.68 -18.22 12.49
N SER A 127 9.65 -18.43 13.28
CA SER A 127 8.27 -18.12 12.92
C SER A 127 7.56 -17.36 14.04
N TYR A 128 6.55 -16.58 13.66
CA TYR A 128 5.77 -15.83 14.63
C TYR A 128 4.70 -16.69 15.28
N GLN A 129 4.47 -16.48 16.58
CA GLN A 129 3.24 -16.95 17.20
C GLN A 129 2.06 -16.21 16.58
N THR A 130 1.02 -16.95 16.21
CA THR A 130 -0.23 -16.37 15.70
C THR A 130 -1.42 -16.86 16.51
N MET A 131 -2.44 -16.01 16.62
CA MET A 131 -3.70 -16.31 17.27
C MET A 131 -4.83 -15.83 16.37
N ALA A 132 -5.82 -16.69 16.12
CA ALA A 132 -6.95 -16.37 15.26
C ALA A 132 -8.20 -16.12 16.08
N LEU A 133 -8.79 -14.93 15.96
CA LEU A 133 -10.12 -14.64 16.46
C LEU A 133 -11.14 -15.07 15.40
N ASN A 134 -11.98 -16.01 15.72
CA ASN A 134 -12.99 -16.52 14.81
C ASN A 134 -14.30 -15.72 14.92
N ASP A 135 -15.04 -15.66 13.82
CA ASP A 135 -16.37 -15.08 13.75
C ASP A 135 -17.42 -15.97 14.45
N ARG A 136 -18.64 -15.44 14.65
CA ARG A 136 -19.76 -16.14 15.29
C ARG A 136 -20.54 -17.06 14.32
N SER A 137 -20.08 -17.24 13.09
CA SER A 137 -20.73 -18.15 12.15
C SER A 137 -20.53 -19.63 12.55
N ALA A 138 -21.43 -20.50 12.11
CA ALA A 138 -21.30 -21.94 12.34
C ALA A 138 -20.01 -22.55 11.75
N ALA A 139 -19.42 -21.89 10.74
CA ALA A 139 -18.16 -22.29 10.11
C ALA A 139 -16.92 -21.82 10.88
N ALA A 140 -17.09 -20.99 11.94
CA ALA A 140 -16.00 -20.43 12.76
C ALA A 140 -14.82 -19.89 11.91
N ARG A 141 -15.11 -18.99 10.98
CA ARG A 141 -14.12 -18.43 10.07
C ARG A 141 -13.17 -17.49 10.81
N GLN A 142 -11.91 -17.50 10.41
CA GLN A 142 -10.95 -16.54 10.95
C GLN A 142 -11.31 -15.12 10.54
N LEU A 143 -11.57 -14.27 11.53
CA LEU A 143 -11.95 -12.87 11.34
C LEU A 143 -10.76 -11.94 11.53
N VAL A 144 -9.97 -12.14 12.60
CA VAL A 144 -8.77 -11.36 12.91
C VAL A 144 -7.61 -12.32 13.15
N LEU A 145 -6.47 -12.03 12.57
CA LEU A 145 -5.20 -12.66 12.86
C LEU A 145 -4.36 -11.73 13.74
N LEU A 146 -4.02 -12.18 14.93
CA LEU A 146 -3.02 -11.57 15.80
C LEU A 146 -1.69 -12.26 15.56
N GLN A 147 -0.66 -11.50 15.21
CA GLN A 147 0.69 -12.00 14.95
C GLN A 147 1.67 -11.34 15.90
N ALA A 148 2.47 -12.14 16.60
CA ALA A 148 3.54 -11.62 17.44
C ALA A 148 4.51 -10.75 16.64
N ARG A 149 5.02 -9.68 17.24
CA ARG A 149 5.98 -8.77 16.59
C ARG A 149 7.39 -9.35 16.51
N GLN A 150 7.69 -10.36 17.31
CA GLN A 150 8.96 -11.07 17.31
C GLN A 150 8.75 -12.56 17.08
N PRO A 151 9.68 -13.25 16.38
CA PRO A 151 9.60 -14.69 16.22
C PRO A 151 9.84 -15.40 17.56
N GLY A 152 9.20 -16.52 17.75
CA GLY A 152 9.32 -17.35 18.93
C GLY A 152 7.99 -17.79 19.50
N ALA A 153 8.05 -18.81 20.36
CA ALA A 153 6.91 -19.26 21.13
C ALA A 153 6.79 -18.39 22.39
N LEU A 154 6.05 -17.28 22.29
CA LEU A 154 5.87 -16.37 23.42
C LEU A 154 5.03 -17.01 24.54
N GLY A 155 4.29 -18.10 24.28
CA GLY A 155 3.36 -18.70 25.23
C GLY A 155 2.17 -17.80 25.56
N ALA A 156 1.90 -16.80 24.71
CA ALA A 156 0.78 -15.91 24.90
C ALA A 156 -0.53 -16.59 24.54
N THR A 157 -1.58 -16.26 25.28
CA THR A 157 -2.96 -16.66 24.99
C THR A 157 -3.85 -15.42 24.87
N ALA A 158 -5.01 -15.58 24.25
CA ALA A 158 -5.97 -14.50 24.11
C ALA A 158 -7.37 -14.96 24.56
N THR A 159 -8.11 -14.06 25.18
CA THR A 159 -9.53 -14.24 25.48
C THR A 159 -10.31 -13.03 25.02
N VAL A 160 -11.54 -13.27 24.55
CA VAL A 160 -12.47 -12.23 24.10
C VAL A 160 -13.69 -12.23 25.00
N ALA A 161 -14.08 -11.05 25.46
CA ALA A 161 -15.28 -10.84 26.26
C ALA A 161 -16.14 -9.72 25.64
N ASP A 162 -17.44 -9.67 25.99
CA ASP A 162 -18.27 -8.50 25.66
C ASP A 162 -17.81 -7.30 26.51
N SER A 163 -17.74 -6.15 25.89
CA SER A 163 -17.42 -4.88 26.55
C SER A 163 -18.17 -3.72 25.91
N PRO A 164 -19.51 -3.72 25.96
CA PRO A 164 -20.32 -2.72 25.31
C PRO A 164 -20.16 -1.33 25.95
N LEU A 165 -20.05 -0.30 25.13
CA LEU A 165 -20.12 1.10 25.54
C LEU A 165 -21.56 1.55 25.86
N LEU A 166 -22.52 0.91 25.23
CA LEU A 166 -23.94 1.23 25.36
C LEU A 166 -24.72 -0.05 25.76
N ILE A 167 -25.32 -0.07 26.96
CA ILE A 167 -25.99 -1.24 27.48
C ILE A 167 -27.49 -0.99 27.56
N ALA A 168 -28.29 -1.80 26.86
CA ALA A 168 -29.74 -1.88 26.93
C ALA A 168 -30.47 -0.50 26.92
N VAL A 169 -30.01 0.42 26.07
CA VAL A 169 -30.66 1.71 25.88
C VAL A 169 -32.01 1.51 25.22
N GLN A 170 -33.04 2.16 25.75
CA GLN A 170 -34.40 2.01 25.26
C GLN A 170 -34.59 2.59 23.85
N ILE A 171 -35.36 1.90 23.02
CA ILE A 171 -35.90 2.47 21.79
C ILE A 171 -37.03 3.42 22.17
N TYR A 172 -36.91 4.69 21.72
CA TYR A 172 -37.86 5.73 22.07
C TYR A 172 -39.20 5.52 21.37
N ARG A 173 -40.27 5.38 22.15
CA ARG A 173 -41.65 5.11 21.69
C ARG A 173 -42.60 6.21 22.23
N PRO A 174 -42.58 7.42 21.62
CA PRO A 174 -43.40 8.54 22.09
C PRO A 174 -44.90 8.30 21.84
N THR A 175 -45.69 8.83 22.75
CA THR A 175 -47.14 8.91 22.58
C THR A 175 -47.66 10.31 22.89
N GLY A 176 -48.82 10.64 22.36
CA GLY A 176 -49.55 11.84 22.68
C GLY A 176 -51.03 11.66 22.40
N LYS A 177 -51.91 12.09 23.35
CA LYS A 177 -53.34 12.04 23.15
C LYS A 177 -53.84 13.25 22.38
N LEU A 178 -54.84 13.07 21.53
CA LEU A 178 -55.49 14.19 20.82
C LEU A 178 -56.30 15.03 21.79
N LYS A 179 -56.11 16.34 21.69
CA LYS A 179 -56.85 17.34 22.47
C LYS A 179 -58.29 17.53 21.98
N SER A 180 -58.52 17.34 20.70
CA SER A 180 -59.80 17.43 20.02
C SER A 180 -59.89 16.40 18.92
N ALA A 181 -61.14 16.05 18.54
CA ALA A 181 -61.36 15.22 17.36
C ALA A 181 -60.76 15.87 16.10
N ALA A 182 -60.33 15.05 15.15
CA ALA A 182 -59.86 15.49 13.83
C ALA A 182 -60.68 14.78 12.76
N ASN A 183 -61.04 15.55 11.72
CA ASN A 183 -61.89 15.05 10.63
C ASN A 183 -61.10 14.39 9.53
N VAL A 184 -61.78 13.65 8.69
CA VAL A 184 -61.22 13.19 7.42
C VAL A 184 -60.79 14.43 6.60
N SER A 185 -59.65 14.35 5.97
CA SER A 185 -59.00 15.45 5.23
C SER A 185 -58.26 16.49 6.07
N ASP A 186 -58.25 16.41 7.38
CA ASP A 186 -57.41 17.29 8.20
C ASP A 186 -55.92 17.02 7.96
N MET A 187 -55.12 18.07 7.88
CA MET A 187 -53.66 17.99 7.67
C MET A 187 -52.88 18.11 8.97
N ALA A 188 -53.56 18.18 10.10
CA ALA A 188 -52.96 18.37 11.40
C ALA A 188 -53.82 17.84 12.54
N VAL A 189 -53.18 17.51 13.65
CA VAL A 189 -53.83 17.23 14.93
C VAL A 189 -53.26 18.10 16.04
N THR A 190 -54.04 18.36 17.05
CA THR A 190 -53.60 19.06 18.26
C THR A 190 -53.49 18.05 19.40
N LEU A 191 -52.32 18.04 20.06
CA LEU A 191 -52.05 17.13 21.17
C LEU A 191 -52.37 17.79 22.52
N ALA A 192 -52.80 16.97 23.47
CA ALA A 192 -53.15 17.39 24.85
C ALA A 192 -51.93 17.20 25.77
N ALA A 193 -51.94 17.91 26.88
CA ALA A 193 -51.02 17.73 27.99
C ALA A 193 -51.04 16.29 28.52
N ASP A 194 -49.88 15.81 29.01
CA ASP A 194 -49.70 14.49 29.56
C ASP A 194 -49.17 14.60 31.01
N GLY A 195 -50.05 14.66 31.96
CA GLY A 195 -49.71 14.96 33.37
C GLY A 195 -49.05 16.34 33.49
N PRO A 196 -47.82 16.43 34.00
CA PRO A 196 -47.13 17.71 34.13
C PRO A 196 -46.52 18.24 32.80
N VAL A 197 -46.54 17.44 31.72
CA VAL A 197 -45.98 17.80 30.41
C VAL A 197 -47.02 18.62 29.63
N LEU A 198 -46.66 19.81 29.18
CA LEU A 198 -47.56 20.71 28.48
C LEU A 198 -47.85 20.22 27.02
N ASP A 199 -48.96 20.72 26.46
CA ASP A 199 -49.44 20.33 25.11
C ASP A 199 -48.37 20.45 24.06
N ASP A 200 -47.63 21.56 24.05
CA ASP A 200 -46.53 21.83 23.07
C ASP A 200 -45.31 20.92 23.31
N GLN A 201 -45.05 20.54 24.56
CA GLN A 201 -43.99 19.60 24.91
C GLN A 201 -44.34 18.18 24.46
N VAL A 202 -45.59 17.76 24.60
CA VAL A 202 -46.09 16.49 24.09
C VAL A 202 -45.97 16.44 22.56
N ALA A 203 -46.33 17.51 21.86
CA ALA A 203 -46.20 17.61 20.43
C ALA A 203 -44.74 17.55 19.98
N ASN A 204 -43.82 18.14 20.73
CA ASN A 204 -42.37 18.11 20.46
C ASN A 204 -41.70 16.75 20.61
N ARG A 205 -42.40 15.74 21.16
CA ARG A 205 -41.96 14.30 21.15
C ARG A 205 -41.85 13.75 19.72
N PHE A 206 -42.62 14.32 18.79
CA PHE A 206 -42.66 13.98 17.38
C PHE A 206 -41.83 14.97 16.58
N LYS A 207 -41.18 14.49 15.52
CA LYS A 207 -40.28 15.35 14.71
C LYS A 207 -40.67 15.25 13.23
N PRO A 208 -40.36 16.26 12.41
CA PRO A 208 -40.50 16.16 10.97
C PRO A 208 -39.83 14.89 10.43
N GLY A 209 -40.53 14.16 9.56
CA GLY A 209 -40.10 12.90 9.00
C GLY A 209 -40.52 11.65 9.81
N ASP A 210 -41.05 11.79 11.04
CA ASP A 210 -41.60 10.67 11.77
C ASP A 210 -42.85 10.12 11.06
N VAL A 211 -42.96 8.81 10.99
CA VAL A 211 -44.20 8.14 10.57
C VAL A 211 -45.02 7.83 11.81
N VAL A 212 -46.22 8.35 11.88
CA VAL A 212 -47.12 8.15 13.00
C VAL A 212 -48.33 7.32 12.62
N SER A 213 -48.88 6.66 13.64
CA SER A 213 -50.15 5.92 13.60
C SER A 213 -51.03 6.35 14.78
N PHE A 214 -52.31 6.00 14.72
CA PHE A 214 -53.31 6.38 15.73
C PHE A 214 -53.91 5.11 16.37
N SER A 215 -54.45 5.25 17.58
CA SER A 215 -55.12 4.16 18.30
C SER A 215 -56.35 3.65 17.58
N THR A 216 -57.04 4.53 16.85
CA THR A 216 -58.19 4.22 16.01
C THR A 216 -57.85 4.42 14.55
N GLY A 217 -58.39 3.54 13.68
CA GLY A 217 -58.14 3.61 12.23
C GLY A 217 -56.80 2.99 11.80
N THR A 218 -56.57 3.01 10.50
CA THR A 218 -55.37 2.42 9.84
C THR A 218 -54.41 3.50 9.31
N ASP A 219 -54.68 4.77 9.64
CA ASP A 219 -53.91 5.89 9.12
C ASP A 219 -52.46 5.87 9.57
N ARG A 220 -51.56 5.97 8.58
CA ARG A 220 -50.14 6.27 8.78
C ARG A 220 -49.81 7.58 8.08
N ARG A 221 -49.20 8.51 8.82
CA ARG A 221 -48.92 9.86 8.31
C ARG A 221 -47.47 10.23 8.63
N ILE A 222 -46.87 10.97 7.70
CA ILE A 222 -45.53 11.52 7.88
C ILE A 222 -45.69 12.90 8.46
N VAL A 223 -45.05 13.19 9.59
CA VAL A 223 -44.99 14.51 10.23
C VAL A 223 -44.22 15.44 9.31
N SER A 224 -44.85 16.56 8.87
CA SER A 224 -44.23 17.61 8.07
C SER A 224 -43.62 18.70 8.94
N SER A 225 -44.33 19.10 10.01
CA SER A 225 -43.85 20.09 10.97
C SER A 225 -44.58 19.98 12.31
N VAL A 226 -43.94 20.51 13.35
CA VAL A 226 -44.52 20.63 14.69
C VAL A 226 -44.41 22.10 15.12
N SER A 227 -45.52 22.71 15.58
CA SER A 227 -45.54 24.09 16.03
C SER A 227 -46.55 24.25 17.19
N GLY A 228 -46.04 24.63 18.37
CA GLY A 228 -46.82 24.58 19.59
C GLY A 228 -47.36 23.18 19.82
N SER A 229 -48.63 23.04 20.15
CA SER A 229 -49.30 21.74 20.36
C SER A 229 -49.79 21.07 19.06
N ILE A 230 -49.51 21.65 17.88
CA ILE A 230 -50.02 21.18 16.59
C ILE A 230 -48.96 20.38 15.85
N VAL A 231 -49.31 19.13 15.46
CA VAL A 231 -48.52 18.26 14.58
C VAL A 231 -49.17 18.25 13.20
N ARG A 232 -48.45 18.66 12.17
CA ARG A 232 -48.88 18.67 10.77
C ARG A 232 -48.32 17.50 9.98
N PHE A 233 -49.10 17.07 9.00
CA PHE A 233 -48.74 15.93 8.17
C PHE A 233 -48.47 16.33 6.72
N THR A 234 -47.80 15.48 5.99
CA THR A 234 -47.52 15.64 4.54
C THR A 234 -48.77 15.30 3.68
N LEU A 235 -49.66 14.48 4.18
CA LEU A 235 -50.90 14.04 3.54
C LEU A 235 -52.05 14.14 4.54
N PRO A 236 -53.29 14.44 4.07
CA PRO A 236 -54.47 14.56 4.93
C PRO A 236 -54.82 13.18 5.56
N LEU A 237 -55.54 13.23 6.68
CA LEU A 237 -56.12 12.05 7.31
C LEU A 237 -57.17 11.42 6.38
N SER A 238 -57.19 10.07 6.36
CA SER A 238 -58.18 9.31 5.61
C SER A 238 -59.30 8.76 6.51
N THR A 239 -59.08 8.79 7.82
CA THR A 239 -60.05 8.40 8.85
C THR A 239 -60.22 9.56 9.84
N GLY A 240 -61.48 9.76 10.33
CA GLY A 240 -61.73 10.67 11.44
C GLY A 240 -61.21 10.10 12.74
N LEU A 241 -60.64 10.95 13.58
CA LEU A 241 -60.05 10.57 14.86
C LEU A 241 -60.87 11.24 15.97
N ALA A 242 -61.11 10.46 17.07
CA ALA A 242 -61.80 10.96 18.23
C ALA A 242 -60.88 11.80 19.14
N LYS A 243 -61.46 12.64 19.99
CA LYS A 243 -60.75 13.19 21.13
C LYS A 243 -60.20 12.06 21.98
N ASP A 244 -59.04 12.21 22.58
CA ASP A 244 -58.30 11.24 23.39
C ASP A 244 -57.72 10.04 22.61
N ASP A 245 -57.88 9.94 21.27
CA ASP A 245 -57.15 9.03 20.46
C ASP A 245 -55.64 9.19 20.67
N THR A 246 -54.90 8.12 20.72
CA THR A 246 -53.47 8.16 20.96
C THR A 246 -52.72 8.16 19.64
N MET A 247 -51.93 9.22 19.37
CA MET A 247 -50.92 9.26 18.31
C MET A 247 -49.63 8.64 18.85
N ARG A 248 -48.97 7.78 18.06
CA ARG A 248 -47.70 7.13 18.37
C ARG A 248 -46.86 6.98 17.12
N LEU A 249 -45.59 6.67 17.26
CA LEU A 249 -44.80 6.28 16.08
C LEU A 249 -45.43 4.99 15.50
N ALA A 250 -45.50 4.92 14.20
CA ALA A 250 -45.90 3.72 13.49
C ALA A 250 -44.83 2.62 13.70
N ASN A 251 -45.25 1.34 13.72
CA ASN A 251 -44.34 0.23 13.74
C ASN A 251 -43.27 0.38 12.65
N THR A 252 -42.01 0.21 13.02
CA THR A 252 -40.87 0.32 12.10
C THR A 252 -40.92 -0.88 11.14
N ALA A 253 -40.95 -0.63 9.85
CA ALA A 253 -40.90 -1.70 8.86
C ALA A 253 -39.48 -2.29 8.78
N ALA A 254 -39.37 -3.54 8.32
CA ALA A 254 -38.11 -4.08 7.89
C ALA A 254 -37.55 -3.22 6.73
N GLY A 255 -36.27 -2.93 6.77
CA GLY A 255 -35.58 -1.97 5.87
C GLY A 255 -35.55 -0.54 6.39
N ALA A 256 -36.12 -0.23 7.58
CA ALA A 256 -36.02 1.10 8.17
C ALA A 256 -34.55 1.50 8.43
N ALA A 257 -34.15 2.64 7.91
CA ALA A 257 -32.77 3.13 8.01
C ALA A 257 -32.48 3.85 9.34
N THR A 258 -33.50 4.19 10.14
CA THR A 258 -33.34 5.00 11.36
C THR A 258 -34.18 4.50 12.51
N ILE A 259 -33.63 4.62 13.73
CA ILE A 259 -34.36 4.47 15.00
C ILE A 259 -34.05 5.64 15.92
N ARG A 260 -34.85 5.83 16.96
CA ARG A 260 -34.52 6.74 18.06
C ARG A 260 -34.24 5.98 19.34
N LEU A 261 -33.18 6.36 20.03
CA LEU A 261 -32.79 5.81 21.31
C LEU A 261 -33.04 6.86 22.42
N ARG A 262 -33.43 6.39 23.59
CA ARG A 262 -33.58 7.19 24.81
C ARG A 262 -32.76 6.55 25.94
N PRO A 263 -31.83 7.28 26.58
CA PRO A 263 -31.14 6.81 27.77
C PRO A 263 -32.13 6.46 28.87
N ALA A 264 -31.89 5.41 29.63
CA ALA A 264 -32.74 5.03 30.77
C ALA A 264 -32.59 6.01 31.93
N ALA A 265 -31.41 6.60 32.12
CA ALA A 265 -31.15 7.62 33.13
C ALA A 265 -31.36 9.04 32.52
N PRO A 266 -31.85 10.01 33.35
CA PRO A 266 -31.92 11.39 32.91
C PRO A 266 -30.54 11.95 32.55
N GLY A 267 -30.43 12.59 31.39
CA GLY A 267 -29.19 13.19 30.92
C GLY A 267 -28.72 12.68 29.56
N PRO A 268 -27.68 13.33 28.99
CA PRO A 268 -27.10 12.87 27.74
C PRO A 268 -26.27 11.60 27.93
N LEU A 269 -26.13 10.82 26.86
CA LEU A 269 -25.11 9.77 26.79
C LEU A 269 -23.72 10.41 26.97
N ALA A 270 -22.82 9.72 27.64
CA ALA A 270 -21.44 10.18 27.73
C ALA A 270 -20.80 10.26 26.35
N PRO A 271 -19.92 11.24 26.12
CA PRO A 271 -19.20 11.33 24.85
C PRO A 271 -18.50 10.01 24.52
N GLY A 272 -18.65 9.55 23.28
CA GLY A 272 -18.04 8.31 22.84
C GLY A 272 -18.84 7.02 23.05
N GLN A 273 -19.99 7.06 23.71
CA GLN A 273 -20.82 5.85 23.90
C GLN A 273 -21.58 5.42 22.63
N LEU A 274 -21.88 6.36 21.76
CA LEU A 274 -22.62 6.10 20.52
C LEU A 274 -22.08 7.00 19.40
N MET A 275 -21.52 6.39 18.37
CA MET A 275 -20.86 7.11 17.29
C MET A 275 -20.91 6.32 15.97
N ARG A 276 -20.38 6.90 14.90
CA ARG A 276 -20.23 6.23 13.62
C ARG A 276 -19.35 4.98 13.79
N GLY A 277 -19.75 3.87 13.19
CA GLY A 277 -19.04 2.60 13.29
C GLY A 277 -19.39 1.78 14.53
N THR A 278 -20.21 2.30 15.46
CA THR A 278 -20.78 1.48 16.56
C THR A 278 -21.63 0.37 15.96
N ILE A 279 -21.39 -0.86 16.36
CA ILE A 279 -22.22 -2.02 16.01
C ILE A 279 -23.30 -2.13 17.05
N LEU A 280 -24.58 -1.91 16.68
CA LEU A 280 -25.73 -1.98 17.57
C LEU A 280 -26.53 -3.25 17.32
N GLU A 281 -26.79 -4.04 18.36
CA GLU A 281 -27.83 -5.04 18.39
C GLU A 281 -29.11 -4.42 18.92
N VAL A 282 -30.13 -4.47 18.09
CA VAL A 282 -31.51 -4.06 18.43
C VAL A 282 -32.28 -5.30 18.82
N ASP A 283 -32.86 -5.28 20.02
CA ASP A 283 -33.52 -6.43 20.65
C ASP A 283 -34.96 -6.06 21.06
N GLN A 284 -35.92 -6.79 20.54
CA GLN A 284 -37.31 -6.76 20.97
C GLN A 284 -37.83 -8.19 21.16
N GLY A 285 -37.24 -8.90 22.12
CA GLY A 285 -37.63 -10.28 22.46
C GLY A 285 -37.22 -11.28 21.37
N ALA A 286 -38.20 -11.80 20.62
CA ALA A 286 -37.93 -12.75 19.54
C ALA A 286 -37.30 -12.08 18.28
N ASN A 287 -37.42 -10.76 18.17
CA ASN A 287 -36.94 -9.99 17.04
C ASN A 287 -35.59 -9.33 17.40
N LYS A 288 -34.50 -9.81 16.82
CA LYS A 288 -33.14 -9.25 17.00
C LYS A 288 -32.49 -8.97 15.66
N ASP A 289 -31.78 -7.85 15.60
CA ASP A 289 -30.98 -7.51 14.45
C ASP A 289 -29.75 -6.71 14.87
N THR A 290 -28.66 -6.84 14.13
CA THR A 290 -27.39 -6.16 14.38
C THR A 290 -27.03 -5.30 13.18
N GLN A 291 -26.84 -3.99 13.39
CA GLN A 291 -26.58 -3.02 12.34
C GLN A 291 -25.42 -2.10 12.72
N ILE A 292 -24.75 -1.55 11.69
CA ILE A 292 -23.67 -0.58 11.87
C ILE A 292 -24.23 0.83 11.80
N VAL A 293 -23.90 1.65 12.79
CA VAL A 293 -24.27 3.07 12.84
C VAL A 293 -23.48 3.86 11.83
N ASP A 294 -24.15 4.58 10.94
CA ASP A 294 -23.56 5.51 9.99
C ASP A 294 -23.57 6.95 10.48
N ALA A 295 -24.64 7.36 11.16
CA ALA A 295 -24.75 8.70 11.73
C ALA A 295 -25.56 8.72 13.02
N VAL A 296 -25.24 9.65 13.90
CA VAL A 296 -25.98 9.93 15.14
C VAL A 296 -26.27 11.41 15.22
N SER A 297 -27.52 11.76 15.51
CA SER A 297 -27.90 13.14 15.84
C SER A 297 -28.63 13.19 17.20
N THR A 298 -28.23 14.15 18.03
CA THR A 298 -28.83 14.37 19.34
C THR A 298 -30.05 15.27 19.19
N GLU A 299 -31.16 14.88 19.77
CA GLU A 299 -32.39 15.66 19.87
C GLU A 299 -32.69 15.92 21.35
N VAL A 300 -32.96 17.17 21.71
CA VAL A 300 -33.37 17.55 23.06
C VAL A 300 -34.89 17.71 23.06
N LEU A 301 -35.55 17.02 23.96
CA LEU A 301 -36.99 17.13 24.19
C LEU A 301 -37.22 18.07 25.39
N THR A 302 -38.05 19.07 25.21
CA THR A 302 -38.52 19.90 26.34
C THR A 302 -39.67 19.18 27.01
N GLU A 303 -39.44 18.55 28.18
CA GLU A 303 -40.43 17.87 28.95
C GLU A 303 -40.39 18.38 30.39
N GLY A 304 -41.53 18.86 30.94
CA GLY A 304 -41.69 19.26 32.33
C GLY A 304 -42.17 20.67 32.55
N PRO A 305 -42.81 20.98 33.70
CA PRO A 305 -43.20 22.34 34.04
C PRO A 305 -41.97 23.19 34.30
N GLN A 306 -41.87 24.34 33.67
CA GLN A 306 -40.77 25.32 33.79
C GLN A 306 -39.44 24.93 33.05
N GLY A 307 -39.49 24.27 31.91
CA GLY A 307 -38.29 24.05 31.11
C GLY A 307 -37.22 23.22 31.81
N GLY A 308 -37.62 22.21 32.57
CA GLY A 308 -36.71 21.26 33.20
C GLY A 308 -35.78 20.67 32.13
N LEU A 309 -34.55 20.42 32.51
CA LEU A 309 -33.50 19.85 31.65
C LEU A 309 -34.08 18.73 30.79
N GLY A 310 -34.08 18.96 29.47
CA GLY A 310 -34.78 18.13 28.50
C GLY A 310 -34.32 16.65 28.54
N ALA A 311 -35.25 15.78 28.24
CA ALA A 311 -34.92 14.40 27.95
C ALA A 311 -34.15 14.35 26.63
N TYR A 312 -33.04 13.63 26.61
CA TYR A 312 -32.22 13.46 25.41
C TYR A 312 -32.72 12.26 24.63
N THR A 313 -32.84 12.40 23.31
CA THR A 313 -33.02 11.29 22.39
C THR A 313 -31.96 11.36 21.31
N TYR A 314 -31.62 10.20 20.76
CA TYR A 314 -30.60 10.05 19.76
C TYR A 314 -31.21 9.39 18.52
N ARG A 315 -31.24 10.11 17.42
CA ARG A 315 -31.61 9.54 16.12
C ARG A 315 -30.39 8.85 15.55
N VAL A 316 -30.48 7.54 15.40
CA VAL A 316 -29.43 6.67 14.85
C VAL A 316 -29.81 6.32 13.43
N THR A 317 -28.91 6.58 12.49
CA THR A 317 -29.02 6.13 11.11
C THR A 317 -28.09 4.96 10.90
N PHE A 318 -28.59 3.87 10.33
CA PHE A 318 -27.82 2.69 10.03
C PHE A 318 -27.23 2.73 8.60
N ARG A 319 -26.12 2.05 8.41
CA ARG A 319 -25.50 1.88 7.09
C ARG A 319 -26.37 1.05 6.14
N SER A 320 -27.09 0.10 6.68
CA SER A 320 -28.16 -0.68 6.01
C SER A 320 -29.41 -0.67 6.87
N GLY A 321 -30.58 -0.86 6.26
CA GLY A 321 -31.83 -0.88 7.00
C GLY A 321 -31.94 -2.07 7.93
N LEU A 322 -32.77 -1.94 9.00
CA LEU A 322 -33.07 -3.03 9.93
C LEU A 322 -33.65 -4.24 9.18
N GLY A 323 -33.15 -5.43 9.50
CA GLY A 323 -33.70 -6.69 9.00
C GLY A 323 -35.01 -7.12 9.67
N ILE A 324 -35.38 -6.44 10.76
CA ILE A 324 -36.57 -6.77 11.59
C ILE A 324 -37.59 -5.63 11.59
N GLN A 325 -38.84 -5.99 11.87
CA GLN A 325 -39.88 -5.03 12.20
C GLN A 325 -39.92 -4.82 13.72
N LEU A 326 -39.96 -3.55 14.15
CA LEU A 326 -40.11 -3.19 15.56
C LEU A 326 -41.57 -2.77 15.86
N ASP A 327 -42.12 -3.31 16.91
CA ASP A 327 -43.38 -2.84 17.49
C ASP A 327 -43.14 -1.56 18.29
N MET A 328 -43.73 -0.44 17.85
CA MET A 328 -43.60 0.87 18.49
C MET A 328 -44.71 1.13 19.51
N ASP A 329 -45.56 0.13 19.81
CA ASP A 329 -46.56 0.26 20.87
C ASP A 329 -45.87 0.25 22.27
N PRO A 330 -46.06 1.29 23.09
CA PRO A 330 -45.46 1.37 24.42
C PRO A 330 -45.92 0.22 25.35
N GLY A 331 -47.11 -0.37 25.11
CA GLY A 331 -47.59 -1.55 25.83
C GLY A 331 -47.02 -2.88 25.33
N GLY A 332 -46.33 -2.88 24.20
CA GLY A 332 -45.69 -4.06 23.64
C GLY A 332 -44.37 -4.44 24.32
N ALA A 333 -43.74 -5.50 23.83
CA ALA A 333 -42.44 -5.98 24.33
C ALA A 333 -41.41 -4.84 24.40
N ALA A 334 -40.60 -4.82 25.45
CA ALA A 334 -39.53 -3.83 25.59
C ALA A 334 -38.59 -3.92 24.38
N ALA A 335 -38.21 -2.77 23.82
CA ALA A 335 -37.28 -2.68 22.73
C ALA A 335 -36.03 -1.90 23.19
N THR A 336 -34.87 -2.52 23.07
CA THR A 336 -33.58 -1.98 23.54
C THR A 336 -32.54 -2.08 22.45
N ALA A 337 -31.48 -1.30 22.61
CA ALA A 337 -30.28 -1.39 21.79
C ALA A 337 -29.03 -1.52 22.68
N THR A 338 -28.15 -2.43 22.32
CA THR A 338 -26.90 -2.67 23.05
C THR A 338 -25.76 -2.62 22.02
N SER A 339 -24.68 -1.90 22.31
CA SER A 339 -23.52 -1.93 21.44
C SER A 339 -22.69 -3.20 21.62
N ARG A 340 -21.93 -3.56 20.60
CA ARG A 340 -21.24 -4.86 20.52
C ARG A 340 -19.73 -4.71 20.45
N GLU A 341 -19.18 -3.77 21.23
CA GLU A 341 -17.73 -3.71 21.46
C GLU A 341 -17.30 -4.92 22.31
N ILE A 342 -16.03 -5.28 22.14
CA ILE A 342 -15.39 -6.41 22.85
C ILE A 342 -14.18 -5.94 23.63
N ALA A 343 -13.83 -6.69 24.68
CA ALA A 343 -12.54 -6.64 25.34
C ALA A 343 -11.67 -7.81 24.85
N LEU A 344 -10.44 -7.50 24.42
CA LEU A 344 -9.41 -8.47 24.11
C LEU A 344 -8.37 -8.48 25.21
N THR A 345 -8.26 -9.59 25.94
CA THR A 345 -7.22 -9.78 26.96
C THR A 345 -6.13 -10.70 26.39
N LEU A 346 -4.92 -10.17 26.28
CA LEU A 346 -3.72 -10.93 25.93
C LEU A 346 -2.97 -11.28 27.21
N THR A 347 -2.77 -12.57 27.45
CA THR A 347 -2.06 -13.09 28.64
C THR A 347 -0.69 -13.61 28.23
N LEU A 348 0.38 -13.09 28.85
CA LEU A 348 1.75 -13.52 28.66
C LEU A 348 2.35 -13.83 30.04
N GLY A 349 2.40 -15.10 30.42
CA GLY A 349 2.81 -15.52 31.77
C GLY A 349 1.91 -14.89 32.85
N ALA A 350 2.47 -14.04 33.70
CA ALA A 350 1.72 -13.32 34.73
C ALA A 350 1.20 -11.94 34.28
N VAL A 351 1.50 -11.51 33.07
CA VAL A 351 1.14 -10.18 32.56
C VAL A 351 -0.11 -10.31 31.68
N ASN A 352 -1.13 -9.49 31.99
CA ASN A 352 -2.33 -9.33 31.18
C ASN A 352 -2.36 -7.93 30.59
N VAL A 353 -2.51 -7.85 29.26
CA VAL A 353 -2.78 -6.61 28.55
C VAL A 353 -4.22 -6.65 28.07
N VAL A 354 -5.01 -5.67 28.49
CA VAL A 354 -6.44 -5.59 28.13
C VAL A 354 -6.66 -4.42 27.18
N TYR A 355 -7.19 -4.70 26.02
CA TYR A 355 -7.72 -3.71 25.09
C TYR A 355 -9.23 -3.73 25.18
N ASP A 356 -9.82 -2.65 25.68
CA ASP A 356 -11.23 -2.58 26.01
C ASP A 356 -12.04 -1.80 24.98
N HIS A 357 -13.35 -2.06 24.92
CA HIS A 357 -14.29 -1.37 24.02
C HIS A 357 -13.89 -1.38 22.53
N LEU A 358 -13.34 -2.48 22.03
CA LEU A 358 -12.91 -2.61 20.66
C LEU A 358 -14.09 -2.87 19.72
N SER A 359 -14.17 -2.10 18.64
CA SER A 359 -15.13 -2.30 17.55
C SER A 359 -14.49 -3.04 16.37
N MET A 360 -15.31 -3.78 15.64
CA MET A 360 -14.89 -4.44 14.38
C MET A 360 -15.12 -3.57 13.13
N ASP A 361 -15.70 -2.38 13.25
CA ASP A 361 -15.91 -1.47 12.12
C ASP A 361 -14.76 -0.46 11.99
N PRO A 362 -14.13 -0.34 10.77
CA PRO A 362 -13.02 0.58 10.54
C PRO A 362 -13.36 2.07 10.71
N ALA A 363 -14.65 2.44 10.69
CA ALA A 363 -15.07 3.83 10.92
C ALA A 363 -15.15 4.19 12.41
N HIS A 364 -15.02 3.20 13.30
CA HIS A 364 -15.06 3.42 14.75
C HIS A 364 -13.68 3.83 15.27
N PRO A 365 -13.56 4.84 16.16
CA PRO A 365 -12.26 5.26 16.73
C PRO A 365 -11.52 4.15 17.49
N HIS A 366 -12.27 3.18 18.06
CA HIS A 366 -11.71 2.02 18.73
C HIS A 366 -11.71 0.78 17.80
N PHE A 367 -11.39 0.97 16.52
CA PHE A 367 -11.25 -0.16 15.60
C PHE A 367 -10.11 -1.08 16.07
N LEU A 368 -10.43 -2.35 16.28
CA LEU A 368 -9.53 -3.35 16.88
C LEU A 368 -8.14 -3.35 16.24
N VAL A 369 -8.09 -3.36 14.92
CA VAL A 369 -6.82 -3.44 14.18
C VAL A 369 -5.97 -2.19 14.43
N ASP A 370 -6.57 -1.02 14.40
CA ASP A 370 -5.85 0.25 14.61
C ASP A 370 -5.38 0.40 16.05
N VAL A 371 -6.23 0.04 17.03
CA VAL A 371 -5.87 0.12 18.46
C VAL A 371 -4.66 -0.76 18.77
N ILE A 372 -4.66 -2.01 18.31
CA ILE A 372 -3.56 -2.94 18.57
C ILE A 372 -2.29 -2.53 17.83
N ASN A 373 -2.40 -2.12 16.57
CA ASN A 373 -1.24 -1.78 15.75
C ASN A 373 -0.58 -0.47 16.18
N ASN A 374 -1.36 0.48 16.70
CA ASN A 374 -0.85 1.77 17.20
C ASN A 374 -0.28 1.70 18.62
N ASP A 375 -0.48 0.59 19.34
CA ASP A 375 0.18 0.39 20.64
C ASP A 375 1.68 0.11 20.43
N SER A 376 2.52 1.08 20.71
CA SER A 376 3.97 0.97 20.56
C SER A 376 4.62 -0.04 21.51
N ALA A 377 3.98 -0.31 22.65
CA ALA A 377 4.41 -1.30 23.64
C ALA A 377 3.79 -2.69 23.38
N GLY A 378 2.84 -2.80 22.45
CA GLY A 378 2.13 -4.02 22.14
C GLY A 378 3.03 -5.11 21.58
N LEU A 379 2.77 -6.35 21.97
CA LEU A 379 3.54 -7.53 21.54
C LEU A 379 3.01 -8.15 20.25
N PHE A 380 1.85 -7.72 19.77
CA PHE A 380 1.16 -8.28 18.61
C PHE A 380 0.78 -7.18 17.61
N ASN A 381 0.71 -7.56 16.36
CA ASN A 381 0.00 -6.82 15.30
C ASN A 381 -1.30 -7.55 14.99
N ALA A 382 -2.33 -6.79 14.61
CA ALA A 382 -3.61 -7.32 14.19
C ALA A 382 -3.83 -7.08 12.70
N SER A 383 -4.47 -8.03 12.03
CA SER A 383 -4.93 -7.87 10.66
C SER A 383 -6.28 -8.57 10.46
N LEU A 384 -7.14 -8.01 9.60
CA LEU A 384 -8.34 -8.71 9.16
C LEU A 384 -7.93 -9.82 8.18
N VAL A 385 -8.51 -11.00 8.37
CA VAL A 385 -8.33 -12.14 7.47
C VAL A 385 -9.56 -12.18 6.58
N GLU A 386 -9.46 -11.74 5.34
CA GLU A 386 -10.52 -11.64 4.34
C GLU A 386 -11.75 -10.81 4.79
N PRO A 387 -12.45 -10.17 3.88
CA PRO A 387 -13.62 -9.39 4.25
C PRO A 387 -14.66 -10.33 4.90
N PRO A 388 -15.31 -9.88 5.98
CA PRO A 388 -16.38 -10.65 6.60
C PRO A 388 -17.44 -10.99 5.53
N PRO A 389 -18.07 -12.18 5.61
CA PRO A 389 -19.09 -12.58 4.64
C PRO A 389 -20.20 -11.52 4.58
N PRO A 390 -20.66 -11.14 3.39
CA PRO A 390 -21.47 -9.95 3.15
C PRO A 390 -22.87 -9.95 3.83
N ASN A 391 -23.27 -11.00 4.53
CA ASN A 391 -24.67 -11.24 4.85
C ASN A 391 -25.06 -11.16 6.33
N SER A 392 -24.18 -10.85 7.27
CA SER A 392 -24.57 -10.63 8.66
C SER A 392 -23.51 -9.86 9.45
N VAL A 393 -23.85 -8.66 9.87
CA VAL A 393 -23.03 -7.85 10.78
C VAL A 393 -22.84 -8.59 12.13
N ALA A 394 -23.82 -9.34 12.58
CA ALA A 394 -23.75 -10.14 13.81
C ALA A 394 -22.63 -11.19 13.77
N ASN A 395 -22.34 -11.76 12.60
CA ASN A 395 -21.27 -12.75 12.42
C ASN A 395 -19.88 -12.11 12.27
N ALA A 396 -19.81 -10.82 11.98
CA ALA A 396 -18.54 -10.09 11.85
C ALA A 396 -17.94 -9.66 13.21
N ILE A 397 -18.37 -10.27 14.30
CA ILE A 397 -17.90 -10.02 15.68
C ILE A 397 -17.23 -11.30 16.20
N PRO A 398 -16.07 -11.21 16.88
CA PRO A 398 -15.39 -12.38 17.43
C PRO A 398 -16.25 -13.19 18.42
N VAL A 399 -16.05 -14.49 18.43
CA VAL A 399 -16.68 -15.38 19.41
C VAL A 399 -16.18 -15.04 20.81
N ILE A 400 -17.10 -14.98 21.77
CA ILE A 400 -16.84 -14.64 23.17
C ILE A 400 -16.64 -15.90 23.98
N GLY A 401 -15.73 -15.87 24.97
CA GLY A 401 -15.51 -16.94 25.93
C GLY A 401 -14.92 -18.23 25.39
N ALA A 402 -14.66 -18.32 24.07
CA ALA A 402 -13.97 -19.46 23.49
C ALA A 402 -12.44 -19.29 23.60
N ALA A 403 -11.73 -20.38 23.80
CA ALA A 403 -10.27 -20.38 23.72
C ALA A 403 -9.84 -20.02 22.30
N VAL A 404 -9.00 -18.99 22.19
CA VAL A 404 -8.46 -18.55 20.90
C VAL A 404 -7.46 -19.59 20.41
N ALA A 405 -7.58 -20.03 19.16
CA ALA A 405 -6.64 -20.97 18.56
C ALA A 405 -5.25 -20.34 18.45
N VAL A 406 -4.26 -20.93 19.10
CA VAL A 406 -2.87 -20.47 19.13
C VAL A 406 -2.02 -21.39 18.26
N LYS A 407 -1.31 -20.79 17.29
CA LYS A 407 -0.22 -21.45 16.57
C LYS A 407 1.11 -20.91 17.13
N PRO A 408 1.88 -21.74 17.83
CA PRO A 408 3.14 -21.30 18.43
C PRO A 408 4.13 -20.90 17.35
N GLY A 409 4.94 -19.88 17.63
CA GLY A 409 6.09 -19.54 16.83
C GLY A 409 7.32 -20.33 17.23
N THR A 410 8.36 -20.26 16.41
CA THR A 410 9.68 -20.83 16.70
C THR A 410 10.71 -19.71 16.88
N PRO A 411 11.62 -19.80 17.84
CA PRO A 411 12.71 -18.84 17.97
C PRO A 411 13.63 -18.90 16.76
N GLU A 412 14.30 -17.82 16.47
CA GLU A 412 15.27 -17.74 15.38
C GLU A 412 16.59 -18.41 15.80
N ASP A 413 17.08 -19.33 15.00
CA ASP A 413 18.37 -20.00 15.16
C ASP A 413 19.15 -19.90 13.84
N LEU A 414 20.11 -18.98 13.79
CA LEU A 414 20.91 -18.74 12.58
C LEU A 414 21.80 -19.91 12.20
N THR A 415 22.06 -20.85 13.10
CA THR A 415 22.81 -22.08 12.78
C THR A 415 22.04 -23.03 11.86
N LEU A 416 20.71 -22.87 11.80
CA LEU A 416 19.81 -23.64 10.94
C LEU A 416 19.47 -22.91 9.63
N LEU A 417 20.10 -21.77 9.37
CA LEU A 417 19.82 -20.95 8.20
C LEU A 417 20.26 -21.67 6.93
N ALA A 418 19.30 -22.21 6.18
CA ALA A 418 19.51 -23.00 4.97
C ALA A 418 19.18 -22.19 3.71
N ALA A 419 19.59 -22.68 2.54
CA ALA A 419 19.25 -22.07 1.25
C ALA A 419 17.75 -21.89 1.04
N SER A 420 16.92 -22.79 1.57
CA SER A 420 15.46 -22.72 1.47
C SER A 420 14.86 -21.44 2.07
N HIS A 421 15.43 -20.91 3.14
CA HIS A 421 14.96 -19.66 3.75
C HIS A 421 15.20 -18.45 2.83
N PHE A 422 16.33 -18.44 2.10
CA PHE A 422 16.62 -17.41 1.10
C PHE A 422 15.78 -17.58 -0.15
N THR A 423 15.60 -18.81 -0.67
CA THR A 423 14.78 -19.04 -1.87
C THR A 423 13.32 -18.69 -1.63
N SER A 424 12.77 -19.01 -0.46
CA SER A 424 11.42 -18.57 -0.07
C SER A 424 11.31 -17.04 0.00
N ALA A 425 12.35 -16.36 0.50
CA ALA A 425 12.39 -14.90 0.53
C ALA A 425 12.51 -14.29 -0.88
N ILE A 426 13.28 -14.90 -1.80
CA ILE A 426 13.36 -14.50 -3.20
C ILE A 426 11.96 -14.53 -3.85
N ASP A 427 11.19 -15.58 -3.60
CA ASP A 427 9.86 -15.77 -4.20
C ASP A 427 8.88 -14.67 -3.80
N THR A 428 9.03 -14.08 -2.62
CA THR A 428 8.17 -12.97 -2.17
C THR A 428 8.34 -11.69 -3.00
N LEU A 429 9.44 -11.56 -3.75
CA LEU A 429 9.70 -10.42 -4.63
C LEU A 429 9.01 -10.53 -6.01
N ARG A 430 8.38 -11.67 -6.35
CA ARG A 430 7.71 -11.85 -7.65
C ARG A 430 6.62 -10.80 -7.95
N PRO A 431 5.75 -10.42 -6.99
CA PRO A 431 4.73 -9.40 -7.24
C PRO A 431 5.27 -7.96 -7.24
N VAL A 432 6.48 -7.73 -6.72
CA VAL A 432 7.07 -6.38 -6.61
C VAL A 432 7.68 -5.99 -7.95
N LYS A 433 7.11 -5.00 -8.63
CA LYS A 433 7.46 -4.63 -10.01
C LYS A 433 8.52 -3.53 -10.15
N ASP A 434 8.76 -2.74 -9.11
CA ASP A 434 9.69 -1.60 -9.15
C ASP A 434 11.14 -1.94 -8.69
N VAL A 435 11.47 -3.23 -8.55
CA VAL A 435 12.83 -3.70 -8.26
C VAL A 435 13.65 -3.77 -9.54
N ASN A 436 14.88 -3.23 -9.52
CA ASN A 436 15.80 -3.21 -10.66
C ASN A 436 17.04 -4.11 -10.45
N PHE A 437 17.49 -4.27 -9.21
CA PHE A 437 18.58 -5.18 -8.87
C PHE A 437 18.41 -5.79 -7.48
N ILE A 438 18.91 -7.01 -7.30
CA ILE A 438 18.75 -7.78 -6.08
C ILE A 438 20.13 -8.27 -5.61
N ALA A 439 20.34 -8.20 -4.29
CA ALA A 439 21.52 -8.76 -3.65
C ALA A 439 21.15 -9.56 -2.38
N ILE A 440 21.95 -10.58 -2.09
CA ILE A 440 21.83 -11.42 -0.89
C ILE A 440 23.18 -11.39 -0.17
N PRO A 441 23.39 -10.43 0.73
CA PRO A 441 24.69 -10.26 1.41
C PRO A 441 24.94 -11.34 2.47
N ASP A 442 23.89 -11.97 3.01
CA ASP A 442 24.01 -13.00 4.02
C ASP A 442 24.17 -14.39 3.40
N ARG A 443 24.61 -15.32 4.21
CA ARG A 443 24.98 -16.67 3.78
C ARG A 443 24.19 -17.72 4.56
N PRO A 444 23.85 -18.86 3.90
CA PRO A 444 23.42 -20.05 4.61
C PRO A 444 24.47 -20.50 5.63
N ALA A 445 24.04 -21.15 6.70
CA ALA A 445 24.95 -21.70 7.72
C ALA A 445 25.95 -22.70 7.11
N THR A 446 25.56 -23.41 6.07
CA THR A 446 26.41 -24.34 5.31
C THR A 446 26.99 -23.67 4.06
N ALA A 447 28.29 -23.49 3.99
CA ALA A 447 28.95 -22.76 2.90
C ALA A 447 28.61 -23.29 1.49
N ASN A 448 28.50 -24.63 1.32
CA ASN A 448 28.17 -25.24 0.02
C ASN A 448 26.78 -24.83 -0.51
N GLN A 449 25.91 -24.26 0.30
CA GLN A 449 24.59 -23.79 -0.12
C GLN A 449 24.61 -22.37 -0.71
N MET A 450 25.72 -21.63 -0.63
CA MET A 450 25.82 -20.28 -1.17
C MET A 450 25.60 -20.25 -2.68
N ILE A 451 26.24 -21.15 -3.43
CA ILE A 451 26.07 -21.27 -4.88
C ILE A 451 24.60 -21.57 -5.22
N THR A 452 23.95 -22.45 -4.46
CA THR A 452 22.51 -22.77 -4.65
C THR A 452 21.63 -21.51 -4.52
N VAL A 453 21.89 -20.66 -3.51
CA VAL A 453 21.17 -19.39 -3.33
C VAL A 453 21.43 -18.44 -4.48
N GLN A 454 22.68 -18.32 -4.93
CA GLN A 454 23.07 -17.45 -6.04
C GLN A 454 22.45 -17.92 -7.37
N GLN A 455 22.43 -19.22 -7.64
CA GLN A 455 21.75 -19.81 -8.80
C GLN A 455 20.24 -19.55 -8.77
N ALA A 456 19.60 -19.71 -7.61
CA ALA A 456 18.18 -19.41 -7.44
C ALA A 456 17.90 -17.92 -7.71
N LEU A 457 18.78 -17.02 -7.28
CA LEU A 457 18.66 -15.60 -7.55
C LEU A 457 18.81 -15.26 -9.04
N ILE A 458 19.78 -15.88 -9.74
CA ILE A 458 19.94 -15.76 -11.20
C ILE A 458 18.67 -16.23 -11.90
N THR A 459 18.18 -17.44 -11.56
CA THR A 459 16.96 -18.02 -12.15
C THR A 459 15.74 -17.09 -11.93
N HIS A 460 15.61 -16.49 -10.73
CA HIS A 460 14.56 -15.52 -10.45
C HIS A 460 14.66 -14.30 -11.37
N CYS A 461 15.86 -13.73 -11.56
CA CYS A 461 16.05 -12.58 -12.44
C CYS A 461 15.78 -12.92 -13.92
N GLU A 462 16.15 -14.10 -14.38
CA GLU A 462 15.86 -14.59 -15.73
C GLU A 462 14.37 -14.79 -15.98
N LEU A 463 13.64 -15.34 -15.00
CA LEU A 463 12.18 -15.54 -15.09
C LEU A 463 11.40 -14.24 -15.04
N GLN A 464 11.82 -13.29 -14.21
CA GLN A 464 11.15 -11.97 -14.11
C GLN A 464 11.50 -11.07 -15.30
N ALA A 465 12.70 -11.20 -15.87
CA ALA A 465 13.21 -10.46 -17.04
C ALA A 465 13.14 -8.92 -16.87
N ASP A 466 13.07 -8.41 -15.64
CA ASP A 466 12.94 -6.97 -15.33
C ASP A 466 13.98 -6.50 -14.29
N ARG A 467 14.84 -7.39 -13.80
CA ARG A 467 15.78 -7.11 -12.71
C ARG A 467 17.11 -7.87 -12.88
N PHE A 468 18.12 -7.44 -12.13
CA PHE A 468 19.50 -7.89 -12.25
C PHE A 468 20.06 -8.37 -10.91
N ALA A 469 20.80 -9.48 -10.88
CA ALA A 469 21.40 -10.04 -9.66
C ALA A 469 22.81 -9.48 -9.44
N VAL A 470 23.07 -8.98 -8.23
CA VAL A 470 24.41 -8.58 -7.76
C VAL A 470 24.90 -9.63 -6.77
N LEU A 471 25.93 -10.37 -7.17
CA LEU A 471 26.43 -11.54 -6.43
C LEU A 471 27.74 -11.21 -5.73
N ASP A 472 27.92 -11.79 -4.55
CA ASP A 472 29.13 -11.66 -3.75
C ASP A 472 30.06 -12.88 -3.91
N SER A 473 31.35 -12.65 -3.91
CA SER A 473 32.37 -13.70 -3.79
C SER A 473 32.31 -14.37 -2.43
N ASP A 474 32.72 -15.62 -2.35
CA ASP A 474 32.98 -16.28 -1.05
C ASP A 474 34.13 -15.59 -0.31
N PRO A 475 34.02 -15.38 1.00
CA PRO A 475 35.09 -14.75 1.77
C PRO A 475 36.30 -15.67 1.94
N GLY A 476 37.50 -15.11 1.81
CA GLY A 476 38.75 -15.82 2.14
C GLY A 476 39.10 -16.99 1.25
N VAL A 477 38.43 -17.18 0.11
CA VAL A 477 38.79 -18.22 -0.86
C VAL A 477 39.98 -17.80 -1.71
N ALA A 478 40.73 -18.81 -2.21
CA ALA A 478 41.77 -18.58 -3.19
C ALA A 478 41.18 -17.94 -4.48
N LEU A 479 41.99 -17.23 -5.25
CA LEU A 479 41.53 -16.64 -6.51
C LEU A 479 41.32 -17.70 -7.60
N PHE A 480 42.24 -18.68 -7.67
CA PHE A 480 42.28 -19.72 -8.69
C PHE A 480 42.36 -21.13 -8.10
N GLY A 481 41.95 -22.13 -8.83
CA GLY A 481 42.02 -23.52 -8.45
C GLY A 481 40.68 -24.18 -8.11
N GLY A 482 40.70 -25.31 -7.40
CA GLY A 482 39.52 -26.13 -7.20
C GLY A 482 38.45 -25.55 -6.30
N SER A 483 38.82 -24.91 -5.17
CA SER A 483 37.91 -24.24 -4.26
C SER A 483 38.28 -22.76 -4.24
N SER A 484 37.89 -22.05 -5.30
CA SER A 484 38.35 -20.68 -5.56
C SER A 484 37.22 -19.81 -6.09
N LEU A 485 37.50 -18.53 -6.18
CA LEU A 485 36.62 -17.53 -6.77
C LEU A 485 36.32 -17.86 -8.25
N GLU A 486 37.33 -18.38 -8.98
CA GLU A 486 37.16 -18.88 -10.34
C GLU A 486 36.19 -20.05 -10.40
N SER A 487 36.29 -21.03 -9.46
CA SER A 487 35.39 -22.17 -9.43
C SER A 487 33.96 -21.78 -9.02
N GLN A 488 33.79 -20.80 -8.13
CA GLN A 488 32.50 -20.20 -7.80
C GLN A 488 31.87 -19.60 -9.06
N ARG A 489 32.63 -18.80 -9.83
CA ARG A 489 32.17 -18.18 -11.06
C ARG A 489 31.66 -19.18 -12.10
N ARG A 490 32.34 -20.32 -12.28
CA ARG A 490 31.91 -21.36 -13.20
C ARG A 490 30.58 -21.99 -12.86
N GLY A 491 30.14 -21.91 -11.61
CA GLY A 491 28.82 -22.35 -11.16
C GLY A 491 27.68 -21.30 -11.33
N LEU A 492 27.99 -20.11 -11.87
CA LEU A 492 27.07 -18.97 -11.87
C LEU A 492 26.79 -18.42 -13.28
N ASP A 493 26.72 -19.31 -14.27
CA ASP A 493 26.44 -18.87 -15.63
C ASP A 493 25.00 -18.42 -15.82
N SER A 494 24.85 -17.36 -16.61
CA SER A 494 23.57 -16.83 -17.10
C SER A 494 23.67 -16.61 -18.60
N ALA A 495 22.91 -17.32 -19.43
CA ALA A 495 23.04 -17.24 -20.89
C ALA A 495 22.94 -15.79 -21.40
N ARG A 496 22.05 -14.99 -20.83
CA ARG A 496 21.81 -13.60 -21.22
C ARG A 496 22.36 -12.58 -20.22
N GLY A 497 23.18 -12.99 -19.23
CA GLY A 497 23.87 -12.07 -18.32
C GLY A 497 23.01 -11.33 -17.33
N TYR A 498 22.08 -12.00 -16.68
CA TYR A 498 21.22 -11.39 -15.65
C TYR A 498 21.90 -11.22 -14.28
N ALA A 499 23.21 -11.52 -14.19
CA ALA A 499 23.95 -11.41 -12.94
C ALA A 499 25.38 -10.90 -13.17
N ALA A 500 26.00 -10.38 -12.11
CA ALA A 500 27.41 -10.05 -12.06
C ALA A 500 28.00 -10.41 -10.69
N LEU A 501 29.21 -10.99 -10.67
CA LEU A 501 29.93 -11.42 -9.48
C LEU A 501 30.96 -10.37 -9.08
N TYR A 502 30.98 -9.99 -7.80
CA TYR A 502 31.85 -8.96 -7.23
C TYR A 502 32.68 -9.49 -6.07
N GLY A 503 33.93 -9.08 -6.02
CA GLY A 503 34.86 -9.39 -4.97
C GLY A 503 36.11 -8.49 -5.03
N PRO A 504 37.03 -8.64 -4.10
CA PRO A 504 36.92 -9.32 -2.80
C PRO A 504 36.00 -8.56 -1.84
N TRP A 505 35.80 -9.14 -0.64
CA TRP A 505 35.05 -8.46 0.44
C TRP A 505 35.72 -7.16 0.86
N LEU A 506 34.91 -6.23 1.36
CA LEU A 506 35.33 -4.92 1.79
C LEU A 506 35.66 -4.92 3.28
N ARG A 507 36.62 -4.08 3.68
CA ARG A 507 36.82 -3.74 5.09
C ARG A 507 35.99 -2.50 5.40
N VAL A 508 35.04 -2.63 6.32
CA VAL A 508 34.09 -1.55 6.68
C VAL A 508 34.14 -1.24 8.17
N VAL A 509 33.70 -0.04 8.53
CA VAL A 509 33.54 0.35 9.93
C VAL A 509 32.45 -0.53 10.58
N PRO A 510 32.70 -1.14 11.75
CA PRO A 510 31.70 -1.94 12.45
C PRO A 510 30.54 -1.08 12.97
N SER A 511 29.53 -1.70 13.52
CA SER A 511 28.39 -1.03 14.18
C SER A 511 28.71 -0.56 15.61
N ASN A 512 29.82 -0.98 16.16
CA ASN A 512 30.39 -0.61 17.45
C ASN A 512 31.80 -0.06 17.22
N ASP A 513 32.45 0.48 18.28
CA ASP A 513 33.79 1.04 18.20
C ASP A 513 34.90 -0.02 18.10
N GLY A 514 34.61 -1.17 17.51
CA GLY A 514 35.55 -2.27 17.31
C GLY A 514 36.47 -2.13 16.10
N PRO A 515 37.34 -3.11 15.84
CA PRO A 515 38.18 -3.14 14.65
C PRO A 515 37.34 -3.31 13.38
N PRO A 516 37.86 -2.84 12.20
CA PRO A 516 37.17 -3.01 10.92
C PRO A 516 36.80 -4.46 10.65
N ILE A 517 35.57 -4.69 10.18
CA ILE A 517 35.06 -5.99 9.79
C ILE A 517 35.10 -6.19 8.29
N GLN A 518 35.02 -7.44 7.85
CA GLN A 518 34.84 -7.78 6.46
C GLN A 518 33.32 -7.88 6.14
N ALA A 519 32.88 -7.25 5.06
CA ALA A 519 31.51 -7.29 4.58
C ALA A 519 31.48 -7.51 3.05
N PRO A 520 30.45 -8.17 2.52
CA PRO A 520 30.31 -8.39 1.08
C PRO A 520 30.10 -7.06 0.33
N PRO A 521 30.62 -6.93 -0.91
CA PRO A 521 30.56 -5.70 -1.68
C PRO A 521 29.18 -5.36 -2.26
N SER A 522 28.24 -6.31 -2.38
CA SER A 522 26.99 -6.15 -3.13
C SER A 522 26.17 -4.93 -2.71
N GLY A 523 26.08 -4.62 -1.40
CA GLY A 523 25.34 -3.46 -0.94
C GLY A 523 25.93 -2.15 -1.45
N HIS A 524 27.26 -2.00 -1.38
CA HIS A 524 27.98 -0.84 -1.89
C HIS A 524 27.87 -0.76 -3.42
N VAL A 525 27.99 -1.88 -4.13
CA VAL A 525 27.84 -1.98 -5.57
C VAL A 525 26.45 -1.55 -6.03
N CYS A 526 25.40 -2.02 -5.35
CA CYS A 526 24.02 -1.58 -5.62
C CYS A 526 23.86 -0.05 -5.44
N GLY A 527 24.51 0.53 -4.43
CA GLY A 527 24.53 1.98 -4.23
C GLY A 527 25.29 2.71 -5.37
N ILE A 528 26.39 2.16 -5.84
CA ILE A 528 27.14 2.67 -7.01
C ILE A 528 26.30 2.60 -8.28
N PHE A 529 25.54 1.51 -8.49
CA PHE A 529 24.61 1.40 -9.60
C PHE A 529 23.59 2.53 -9.55
N ALA A 530 22.93 2.71 -8.41
CA ALA A 530 21.94 3.77 -8.24
C ALA A 530 22.52 5.17 -8.48
N ARG A 531 23.74 5.44 -7.97
CA ARG A 531 24.46 6.72 -8.19
C ARG A 531 24.82 6.93 -9.65
N SER A 532 25.40 5.90 -10.30
CA SER A 532 25.80 5.98 -11.70
C SER A 532 24.62 6.24 -12.61
N ASP A 533 23.51 5.54 -12.38
CA ASP A 533 22.27 5.71 -13.14
C ASP A 533 21.69 7.11 -12.98
N ALA A 534 21.65 7.62 -11.75
CA ALA A 534 21.11 8.95 -11.48
C ALA A 534 21.95 10.08 -12.09
N LEU A 535 23.29 9.91 -12.17
CA LEU A 535 24.20 10.94 -12.67
C LEU A 535 24.47 10.86 -14.17
N ARG A 536 24.49 9.67 -14.74
CA ARG A 536 25.00 9.40 -16.09
C ARG A 536 24.06 8.54 -16.94
N GLY A 537 22.99 8.01 -16.38
CA GLY A 537 22.10 7.06 -17.04
C GLY A 537 22.59 5.60 -16.96
N VAL A 538 21.63 4.68 -17.16
CA VAL A 538 21.84 3.22 -17.04
C VAL A 538 22.85 2.66 -18.07
N HIS A 539 23.06 3.36 -19.18
CA HIS A 539 24.00 3.00 -20.24
C HIS A 539 25.48 3.17 -19.86
N LYS A 540 25.78 3.96 -18.82
CA LYS A 540 27.16 4.10 -18.32
C LYS A 540 27.52 2.86 -17.49
N ALA A 541 28.64 2.20 -17.84
CA ALA A 541 29.14 1.07 -17.04
C ALA A 541 29.44 1.51 -15.61
N PRO A 542 28.90 0.85 -14.58
CA PRO A 542 29.10 1.24 -13.18
C PRO A 542 30.47 0.75 -12.66
N ALA A 543 31.53 1.15 -13.32
CA ALA A 543 32.92 0.87 -12.99
C ALA A 543 33.76 2.17 -13.02
N ASN A 544 34.96 2.10 -12.46
CA ASN A 544 35.81 3.24 -12.13
C ASN A 544 35.10 4.21 -11.17
N GLU A 545 34.44 3.64 -10.16
CA GLU A 545 33.67 4.37 -9.17
C GLU A 545 34.22 4.11 -7.77
N ILE A 546 34.36 5.17 -6.97
CA ILE A 546 34.83 5.06 -5.58
C ILE A 546 33.76 4.37 -4.74
N VAL A 547 34.20 3.41 -3.92
CA VAL A 547 33.37 2.69 -2.94
C VAL A 547 33.35 3.48 -1.63
N ASN A 548 32.34 4.30 -1.42
CA ASN A 548 32.20 5.08 -0.19
C ASN A 548 31.86 4.16 1.00
N GLY A 549 32.37 4.48 2.19
CA GLY A 549 32.14 3.71 3.41
C GLY A 549 33.04 2.48 3.58
N ALA A 550 33.83 2.13 2.56
CA ALA A 550 34.83 1.09 2.65
C ALA A 550 36.22 1.67 3.02
N LEU A 551 36.88 1.07 3.99
CA LEU A 551 38.24 1.42 4.46
C LEU A 551 39.34 0.72 3.62
N GLY A 552 38.97 -0.32 2.88
CA GLY A 552 39.88 -1.13 2.10
C GLY A 552 39.21 -2.43 1.62
N VAL A 553 39.99 -3.36 1.16
CA VAL A 553 39.55 -4.69 0.73
C VAL A 553 40.13 -5.77 1.64
N ALA A 554 39.45 -6.90 1.74
CA ALA A 554 39.87 -8.05 2.55
C ALA A 554 41.14 -8.68 1.99
N GLN A 555 41.27 -8.73 0.66
CA GLN A 555 42.39 -9.28 -0.07
C GLN A 555 42.81 -8.33 -1.19
N ARG A 556 44.09 -8.00 -1.26
CA ARG A 556 44.65 -7.24 -2.39
C ARG A 556 44.89 -8.18 -3.57
N ILE A 557 44.54 -7.74 -4.74
CA ILE A 557 44.65 -8.46 -6.01
C ILE A 557 45.58 -7.65 -6.91
N SER A 558 46.60 -8.30 -7.48
CA SER A 558 47.48 -7.64 -8.42
C SER A 558 46.79 -7.36 -9.74
N LEU A 559 47.32 -6.44 -10.56
CA LEU A 559 46.74 -6.09 -11.86
C LEU A 559 46.76 -7.30 -12.84
N ILE A 560 47.74 -8.21 -12.72
CA ILE A 560 47.83 -9.41 -13.54
C ILE A 560 46.69 -10.39 -13.17
N GLU A 561 46.51 -10.64 -11.88
CA GLU A 561 45.41 -11.49 -11.38
C GLU A 561 44.04 -10.88 -11.71
N GLN A 562 43.90 -9.58 -11.54
CA GLN A 562 42.67 -8.85 -11.89
C GLN A 562 42.37 -9.04 -13.38
N GLY A 563 43.37 -8.94 -14.27
CA GLY A 563 43.20 -9.17 -15.70
C GLY A 563 42.65 -10.55 -16.02
N GLN A 564 43.19 -11.61 -15.37
CA GLN A 564 42.73 -12.97 -15.54
C GLN A 564 41.28 -13.17 -15.04
N LEU A 565 40.94 -12.60 -13.87
CA LEU A 565 39.60 -12.68 -13.29
C LEU A 565 38.57 -11.88 -14.11
N ASN A 566 38.96 -10.73 -14.63
CA ASN A 566 38.10 -9.90 -15.46
C ASN A 566 37.66 -10.62 -16.75
N LEU A 567 38.59 -11.34 -17.40
CA LEU A 567 38.26 -12.13 -18.59
C LEU A 567 37.20 -13.23 -18.31
N GLN A 568 37.12 -13.71 -17.08
CA GLN A 568 36.14 -14.69 -16.64
C GLN A 568 34.80 -14.03 -16.18
N GLY A 569 34.68 -12.69 -16.23
CA GLY A 569 33.48 -11.99 -15.78
C GLY A 569 33.38 -11.82 -14.25
N ILE A 570 34.53 -11.74 -13.58
CA ILE A 570 34.63 -11.45 -12.13
C ILE A 570 35.06 -10.00 -11.96
N ASN A 571 34.24 -9.21 -11.27
CA ASN A 571 34.46 -7.77 -11.08
C ASN A 571 35.18 -7.52 -9.74
N ILE A 572 36.31 -6.85 -9.81
CA ILE A 572 37.18 -6.65 -8.67
C ILE A 572 37.03 -5.23 -8.09
N VAL A 573 36.97 -5.13 -6.78
CA VAL A 573 37.20 -3.87 -6.07
C VAL A 573 38.70 -3.71 -5.83
N GLN A 574 39.29 -2.72 -6.50
CA GLN A 574 40.74 -2.52 -6.53
C GLN A 574 41.17 -1.36 -5.62
N VAL A 575 42.35 -1.51 -5.02
CA VAL A 575 43.05 -0.44 -4.30
C VAL A 575 44.40 -0.21 -5.02
N PHE A 576 44.50 0.89 -5.75
CA PHE A 576 45.67 1.17 -6.61
C PHE A 576 46.92 1.64 -5.87
N GLN A 577 46.74 2.32 -4.73
CA GLN A 577 47.82 2.86 -3.92
C GLN A 577 47.65 2.46 -2.45
N ASP A 578 48.75 2.36 -1.71
CA ASP A 578 48.71 2.13 -0.27
C ASP A 578 47.97 3.29 0.42
N GLY A 579 46.95 2.95 1.21
CA GLY A 579 46.04 3.93 1.79
C GLY A 579 45.05 4.57 0.84
N GLY A 580 45.02 4.17 -0.44
CA GLY A 580 44.06 4.63 -1.44
C GLY A 580 42.64 4.14 -1.18
N ARG A 581 41.66 4.87 -1.68
CA ARG A 581 40.24 4.48 -1.55
C ARG A 581 39.95 3.30 -2.48
N PRO A 582 39.13 2.33 -2.03
CA PRO A 582 38.68 1.24 -2.89
C PRO A 582 37.85 1.77 -4.08
N VAL A 583 38.12 1.23 -5.25
CA VAL A 583 37.45 1.60 -6.53
C VAL A 583 36.85 0.33 -7.13
N LEU A 584 35.60 0.38 -7.55
CA LEU A 584 34.98 -0.66 -8.33
C LEU A 584 35.56 -0.71 -9.73
N TRP A 585 36.32 -1.77 -10.04
CA TRP A 585 37.17 -1.86 -11.26
C TRP A 585 36.76 -3.02 -12.16
N GLY A 586 35.47 -3.08 -12.52
CA GLY A 586 34.90 -4.08 -13.43
C GLY A 586 33.41 -3.91 -13.57
N ALA A 587 32.88 -4.22 -14.75
CA ALA A 587 31.46 -4.17 -15.06
C ALA A 587 31.06 -5.28 -16.05
N ARG A 588 31.54 -6.50 -15.82
CA ARG A 588 31.18 -7.67 -16.62
C ARG A 588 30.12 -8.50 -15.94
N THR A 589 29.26 -9.10 -16.74
CA THR A 589 28.20 -10.03 -16.29
C THR A 589 28.74 -11.44 -16.19
N THR A 590 27.91 -12.35 -15.72
CA THR A 590 28.17 -13.80 -15.78
C THR A 590 27.68 -14.44 -17.09
N ALA A 591 27.55 -13.64 -18.16
CA ALA A 591 27.04 -14.13 -19.45
C ALA A 591 27.98 -15.15 -20.09
N THR A 592 27.37 -16.13 -20.74
CA THR A 592 28.07 -17.05 -21.67
C THR A 592 28.05 -16.53 -23.11
N ASP A 593 27.06 -15.68 -23.46
CA ASP A 593 26.95 -14.98 -24.73
C ASP A 593 27.68 -13.62 -24.64
N THR A 594 28.64 -13.38 -25.52
CA THR A 594 29.46 -12.17 -25.59
C THR A 594 28.66 -10.88 -25.83
N ASN A 595 27.47 -10.97 -26.44
CA ASN A 595 26.59 -9.82 -26.62
C ASN A 595 26.13 -9.23 -25.28
N TRP A 596 26.04 -10.03 -24.23
CA TRP A 596 25.59 -9.66 -22.90
C TRP A 596 26.72 -9.54 -21.88
N GLN A 597 27.95 -9.40 -22.33
CA GLN A 597 29.14 -9.41 -21.49
C GLN A 597 29.18 -8.25 -20.48
N TYR A 598 28.53 -7.12 -20.76
CA TYR A 598 28.63 -5.91 -19.93
C TYR A 598 27.35 -5.64 -19.13
N VAL A 599 27.54 -5.25 -17.87
CA VAL A 599 26.45 -4.93 -16.93
C VAL A 599 25.55 -3.80 -17.45
N ASN A 600 26.15 -2.71 -17.99
CA ASN A 600 25.39 -1.58 -18.53
C ASN A 600 24.57 -2.00 -19.76
N ILE A 601 25.07 -2.88 -20.61
CA ILE A 601 24.31 -3.35 -21.78
C ILE A 601 23.09 -4.15 -21.34
N ARG A 602 23.24 -5.15 -20.44
CA ARG A 602 22.09 -5.93 -19.97
C ARG A 602 21.08 -5.04 -19.25
N ARG A 603 21.55 -4.14 -18.39
CA ARG A 603 20.66 -3.24 -17.64
C ARG A 603 19.96 -2.22 -18.53
N LEU A 604 20.64 -1.72 -19.58
CA LEU A 604 20.02 -0.86 -20.60
C LEU A 604 18.86 -1.59 -21.29
N PHE A 605 19.06 -2.86 -21.67
CA PHE A 605 17.98 -3.64 -22.28
C PHE A 605 16.81 -3.88 -21.32
N LEU A 606 17.08 -4.21 -20.06
CA LEU A 606 16.02 -4.31 -19.05
C LEU A 606 15.21 -3.01 -18.90
N TYR A 607 15.88 -1.89 -18.92
CA TYR A 607 15.25 -0.57 -18.89
C TYR A 607 14.40 -0.29 -20.13
N LEU A 608 14.96 -0.54 -21.34
CA LEU A 608 14.23 -0.33 -22.60
C LEU A 608 13.02 -1.26 -22.70
N GLU A 609 13.21 -2.55 -22.45
CA GLU A 609 12.14 -3.56 -22.48
C GLU A 609 10.98 -3.18 -21.57
N LYS A 610 11.26 -2.83 -20.31
CA LYS A 610 10.24 -2.45 -19.32
C LYS A 610 9.59 -1.12 -19.66
N SER A 611 10.34 -0.10 -20.06
CA SER A 611 9.80 1.21 -20.45
C SER A 611 8.87 1.11 -21.65
N ILE A 612 9.25 0.31 -22.65
CA ILE A 612 8.43 0.05 -23.83
C ILE A 612 7.16 -0.71 -23.41
N GLN A 613 7.29 -1.79 -22.64
CA GLN A 613 6.16 -2.58 -22.19
C GLN A 613 5.11 -1.73 -21.43
N GLU A 614 5.55 -0.88 -20.52
CA GLU A 614 4.66 0.02 -19.79
C GLU A 614 4.08 1.11 -20.69
N GLY A 615 4.90 1.69 -21.55
CA GLY A 615 4.53 2.81 -22.40
C GLY A 615 3.57 2.49 -23.53
N ILE A 616 3.54 1.23 -24.01
CA ILE A 616 2.60 0.79 -25.05
C ILE A 616 1.41 0.00 -24.53
N ARG A 617 1.24 -0.12 -23.21
CA ARG A 617 0.16 -0.90 -22.58
C ARG A 617 -1.24 -0.45 -23.03
N TRP A 618 -1.41 0.80 -23.36
CA TRP A 618 -2.66 1.36 -23.86
C TRP A 618 -3.08 0.77 -25.21
N ALA A 619 -2.15 0.19 -26.01
CA ALA A 619 -2.44 -0.39 -27.30
C ALA A 619 -3.12 -1.76 -27.23
N VAL A 620 -3.16 -2.38 -26.06
CA VAL A 620 -3.81 -3.67 -25.85
C VAL A 620 -5.32 -3.52 -25.99
N PHE A 621 -5.94 -4.35 -26.83
CA PHE A 621 -7.36 -4.30 -27.26
C PHE A 621 -7.74 -3.13 -28.17
N GLU A 622 -6.79 -2.28 -28.63
CA GLU A 622 -7.07 -1.32 -29.69
C GLU A 622 -7.25 -2.04 -31.05
N PRO A 623 -8.01 -1.46 -31.98
CA PRO A 623 -8.18 -2.04 -33.34
C PRO A 623 -6.84 -2.20 -34.04
N ASN A 624 -6.51 -3.42 -34.45
CA ASN A 624 -5.24 -3.76 -35.12
C ASN A 624 -5.26 -3.30 -36.59
N ASN A 625 -4.93 -2.03 -36.82
CA ASN A 625 -4.95 -1.36 -38.13
C ASN A 625 -3.74 -0.45 -38.35
N LEU A 626 -3.62 0.09 -39.55
CA LEU A 626 -2.52 0.97 -39.94
C LEU A 626 -2.39 2.23 -39.06
N ALA A 627 -3.52 2.78 -38.57
CA ALA A 627 -3.51 3.95 -37.71
C ALA A 627 -2.85 3.63 -36.34
N LEU A 628 -3.20 2.49 -35.74
CA LEU A 628 -2.54 2.00 -34.53
C LEU A 628 -1.04 1.77 -34.76
N TRP A 629 -0.66 1.15 -35.90
CA TRP A 629 0.74 0.87 -36.22
C TRP A 629 1.56 2.15 -36.36
N GLN A 630 1.03 3.16 -37.03
CA GLN A 630 1.69 4.46 -37.19
C GLN A 630 1.85 5.17 -35.84
N LYS A 631 0.83 5.13 -34.98
CA LYS A 631 0.88 5.72 -33.64
C LYS A 631 1.92 5.03 -32.77
N LEU A 632 1.96 3.70 -32.76
CA LEU A 632 2.96 2.92 -32.04
C LEU A 632 4.37 3.19 -32.56
N LYS A 633 4.56 3.18 -33.89
CA LYS A 633 5.87 3.45 -34.53
C LYS A 633 6.40 4.84 -34.13
N ARG A 634 5.54 5.87 -34.16
CA ARG A 634 5.92 7.22 -33.72
C ARG A 634 6.31 7.26 -32.26
N THR A 635 5.47 6.73 -31.37
CA THR A 635 5.70 6.73 -29.92
C THR A 635 7.01 6.03 -29.54
N LEU A 636 7.30 4.88 -30.17
CA LEU A 636 8.54 4.12 -29.97
C LEU A 636 9.75 4.86 -30.55
N THR A 637 9.62 5.45 -31.74
CA THR A 637 10.69 6.23 -32.38
C THR A 637 11.04 7.46 -31.55
N ASP A 638 10.04 8.16 -31.00
CA ASP A 638 10.25 9.33 -30.14
C ASP A 638 10.96 8.97 -28.85
N PHE A 639 10.63 7.82 -28.24
CA PHE A 639 11.31 7.30 -27.05
C PHE A 639 12.77 6.95 -27.36
N LEU A 640 13.02 6.13 -28.37
CA LEU A 640 14.38 5.71 -28.74
C LEU A 640 15.25 6.87 -29.24
N THR A 641 14.64 7.90 -29.84
CA THR A 641 15.35 9.13 -30.22
C THR A 641 15.86 9.89 -29.00
N ARG A 642 15.13 9.93 -27.90
CA ARG A 642 15.61 10.52 -26.64
C ARG A 642 16.78 9.72 -26.07
N GLU A 643 16.63 8.40 -26.00
CA GLU A 643 17.70 7.50 -25.51
C GLU A 643 18.98 7.63 -26.34
N TRP A 644 18.86 7.81 -27.67
CA TRP A 644 20.01 8.10 -28.54
C TRP A 644 20.63 9.45 -28.25
N ARG A 645 19.85 10.50 -28.07
CA ARG A 645 20.35 11.85 -27.73
C ARG A 645 21.05 11.88 -26.37
N ASP A 646 20.59 11.07 -25.43
CA ASP A 646 21.19 10.92 -24.11
C ASP A 646 22.45 10.02 -24.11
N GLY A 647 22.82 9.50 -25.31
CA GLY A 647 24.06 8.74 -25.51
C GLY A 647 23.97 7.25 -25.19
N ALA A 648 22.76 6.76 -24.88
CA ALA A 648 22.55 5.33 -24.60
C ALA A 648 22.72 4.45 -25.84
N LEU A 649 22.44 5.01 -27.04
CA LEU A 649 22.54 4.31 -28.31
C LEU A 649 23.64 4.98 -29.19
N PHE A 650 24.41 4.15 -29.87
CA PHE A 650 25.55 4.60 -30.69
C PHE A 650 25.17 4.78 -32.15
N GLY A 651 25.44 5.99 -32.71
CA GLY A 651 25.24 6.32 -34.11
C GLY A 651 25.34 7.81 -34.35
N ALA A 652 25.88 8.24 -35.52
CA ALA A 652 25.94 9.63 -35.91
C ALA A 652 24.55 10.21 -36.19
N LYS A 653 23.64 9.37 -36.65
CA LYS A 653 22.22 9.68 -36.91
C LYS A 653 21.35 8.67 -36.16
N ALA A 654 20.10 9.04 -35.87
CA ALA A 654 19.14 8.16 -35.22
C ALA A 654 18.94 6.85 -36.02
N THR A 655 18.94 6.90 -37.33
CA THR A 655 18.82 5.75 -38.23
C THR A 655 20.00 4.76 -38.14
N ASP A 656 21.15 5.18 -37.64
CA ASP A 656 22.31 4.33 -37.42
C ASP A 656 22.30 3.69 -36.03
N ALA A 657 21.49 4.24 -35.13
CA ALA A 657 21.43 3.87 -33.73
C ALA A 657 20.29 2.89 -33.42
N PHE A 658 19.15 3.00 -34.11
CA PHE A 658 18.00 2.11 -33.92
C PHE A 658 17.05 2.09 -35.12
N TYR A 659 16.21 1.08 -35.19
CA TYR A 659 15.04 1.03 -36.08
C TYR A 659 13.81 0.49 -35.36
N VAL A 660 12.62 0.91 -35.83
CA VAL A 660 11.32 0.39 -35.41
C VAL A 660 10.56 -0.04 -36.66
N ARG A 661 10.22 -1.31 -36.72
CA ARG A 661 9.53 -1.91 -37.86
C ARG A 661 8.17 -2.46 -37.43
N ILE A 662 7.12 -1.97 -38.07
CA ILE A 662 5.75 -2.46 -37.95
C ILE A 662 5.17 -2.36 -39.36
N ASP A 663 5.00 -3.49 -40.04
CA ASP A 663 4.54 -3.57 -41.42
C ASP A 663 3.71 -4.84 -41.67
N GLU A 664 3.13 -4.96 -42.85
CA GLU A 664 2.30 -6.09 -43.26
C GLU A 664 3.10 -7.38 -43.39
N VAL A 665 4.42 -7.31 -43.59
CA VAL A 665 5.29 -8.49 -43.67
C VAL A 665 5.42 -9.14 -42.31
N LEU A 666 5.56 -8.33 -41.25
CA LEU A 666 5.60 -8.82 -39.86
C LEU A 666 4.20 -9.18 -39.35
N ASN A 667 3.17 -8.52 -39.86
CA ASN A 667 1.80 -8.67 -39.41
C ASN A 667 0.86 -9.05 -40.58
N PRO A 668 1.03 -10.23 -41.19
CA PRO A 668 0.12 -10.71 -42.22
C PRO A 668 -1.28 -10.88 -41.64
N PHE A 669 -2.29 -10.90 -42.50
CA PHE A 669 -3.69 -10.98 -42.07
C PHE A 669 -3.97 -12.19 -41.15
N SER A 670 -3.27 -13.30 -41.34
CA SER A 670 -3.37 -14.49 -40.47
C SER A 670 -2.98 -14.20 -39.00
N GLU A 671 -1.96 -13.37 -38.75
CA GLU A 671 -1.55 -12.97 -37.39
C GLU A 671 -2.54 -11.96 -36.79
N GLN A 672 -3.05 -11.04 -37.62
CA GLN A 672 -4.06 -10.07 -37.20
C GLN A 672 -5.34 -10.75 -36.76
N GLN A 673 -5.79 -11.81 -37.47
CA GLN A 673 -6.97 -12.62 -37.10
C GLN A 673 -6.78 -13.34 -35.74
N LEU A 674 -5.53 -13.66 -35.37
CA LEU A 674 -5.20 -14.23 -34.07
C LEU A 674 -5.07 -13.17 -32.97
N GLY A 675 -5.36 -11.90 -33.24
CA GLY A 675 -5.24 -10.80 -32.31
C GLY A 675 -3.78 -10.44 -31.98
N ARG A 676 -2.82 -10.81 -32.84
CA ARG A 676 -1.39 -10.56 -32.63
C ARG A 676 -0.93 -9.33 -33.39
N LEU A 677 -0.04 -8.56 -32.75
CA LEU A 677 0.68 -7.44 -33.36
C LEU A 677 2.17 -7.59 -33.04
N HIS A 678 2.99 -7.78 -34.07
CA HIS A 678 4.43 -7.90 -33.97
C HIS A 678 5.11 -6.57 -34.26
N ILE A 679 5.98 -6.17 -33.34
CA ILE A 679 6.83 -4.97 -33.42
C ILE A 679 8.28 -5.42 -33.34
N GLU A 680 9.07 -5.10 -34.33
CA GLU A 680 10.50 -5.38 -34.34
C GLU A 680 11.27 -4.10 -34.06
N ILE A 681 12.14 -4.15 -33.04
CA ILE A 681 12.98 -3.04 -32.59
C ILE A 681 14.42 -3.50 -32.58
N GLY A 682 15.28 -2.87 -33.36
CA GLY A 682 16.72 -3.06 -33.30
C GLY A 682 17.40 -1.84 -32.70
N VAL A 683 18.31 -2.05 -31.75
CA VAL A 683 19.08 -0.99 -31.10
C VAL A 683 20.56 -1.30 -31.13
N ARG A 684 21.39 -0.28 -31.28
CA ARG A 684 22.85 -0.36 -31.20
C ARG A 684 23.32 0.33 -29.93
N PRO A 685 23.58 -0.42 -28.83
CA PRO A 685 23.96 0.16 -27.54
C PRO A 685 25.38 0.77 -27.57
N SER A 686 25.61 1.75 -26.70
CA SER A 686 26.96 2.29 -26.46
C SER A 686 27.75 1.34 -25.55
N TYR A 687 28.80 0.73 -26.07
CA TYR A 687 29.69 -0.15 -25.30
C TYR A 687 30.67 0.66 -24.45
N PRO A 688 31.12 0.16 -23.29
CA PRO A 688 32.13 0.85 -22.49
C PRO A 688 33.51 0.72 -23.14
N ALA A 689 34.32 1.76 -23.03
CA ALA A 689 35.76 1.70 -23.37
C ALA A 689 36.49 1.01 -22.19
N GLU A 690 36.52 -0.31 -22.17
CA GLU A 690 37.20 -1.08 -21.13
C GLU A 690 38.74 -1.04 -21.31
N PHE A 691 39.22 -1.10 -22.56
CA PHE A 691 40.63 -1.07 -22.89
C PHE A 691 40.93 0.16 -23.77
N ILE A 692 41.83 1.02 -23.30
CA ILE A 692 42.34 2.18 -24.06
C ILE A 692 43.73 1.86 -24.51
N ILE A 693 43.95 1.70 -25.82
CA ILE A 693 45.24 1.40 -26.39
C ILE A 693 45.83 2.71 -26.92
N VAL A 694 46.90 3.18 -26.28
CA VAL A 694 47.67 4.36 -26.71
C VAL A 694 48.90 3.88 -27.41
N ARG A 695 49.07 4.20 -28.69
CA ARG A 695 50.28 3.93 -29.44
C ARG A 695 51.17 5.18 -29.37
N ILE A 696 52.35 5.03 -28.77
CA ILE A 696 53.35 6.10 -28.68
C ILE A 696 54.55 5.65 -29.52
N GLY A 697 54.86 6.38 -30.55
CA GLY A 697 56.07 6.19 -31.39
C GLY A 697 57.11 7.24 -31.08
N ILE A 698 58.40 6.89 -31.29
CA ILE A 698 59.47 7.89 -31.37
C ILE A 698 59.35 8.57 -32.73
N TRP A 699 59.20 9.90 -32.72
CA TRP A 699 59.17 10.71 -33.93
C TRP A 699 60.48 11.49 -34.06
N ASP A 700 61.16 11.35 -35.15
CA ASP A 700 62.46 11.94 -35.42
C ASP A 700 62.40 13.33 -36.15
N GLY A 701 61.22 13.93 -36.16
CA GLY A 701 61.01 15.28 -36.67
C GLY A 701 60.82 15.38 -38.23
N GLY A 702 60.62 14.26 -38.90
CA GLY A 702 60.27 14.22 -40.31
C GLY A 702 58.82 14.59 -40.60
N SER A 703 58.55 15.32 -41.69
CA SER A 703 57.24 15.92 -41.99
C SER A 703 56.26 15.03 -42.76
N ASP A 704 56.23 13.72 -42.59
CA ASP A 704 55.25 12.86 -43.25
C ASP A 704 54.47 12.01 -42.29
N VAL A 705 53.27 12.49 -41.92
CA VAL A 705 52.21 11.69 -41.33
C VAL A 705 51.43 11.04 -42.47
N SER A 706 51.74 9.79 -42.80
CA SER A 706 50.87 9.01 -43.69
C SER A 706 49.63 8.58 -42.88
N GLU A 707 48.47 9.19 -43.15
CA GLU A 707 47.18 8.66 -42.75
C GLU A 707 46.95 7.28 -43.41
N SER A 708 46.81 6.24 -42.61
CA SER A 708 46.33 4.92 -43.05
C SER A 708 45.07 4.55 -42.27
#